data_5cdcdf389f50459a1c2f2038843be839
#
_entry.id   5cdcdf389f50459a1c2f2038843be839
#
_cell.length_a   1.000
_cell.length_b   1.000
_cell.length_c   1.000
_cell.angle_alpha   90.00
_cell.angle_beta   90.00
_cell.angle_gamma   90.00
#
_symmetry.space_group_name_H-M   'P 1'
#
loop_
_entity.id
_entity.type
_entity.pdbx_description
1 polymer ?
#
loop_
_entity_poly.entity_id
_entity_poly.type
_entity_poly.pdbx_seq_one_letter_code
_entity_poly.pdbx_strand_id
1 'polypeptide(L)'
;MAKSASIRPKARILQLLGDELISSPRIAVFELVKNAYDADATKVIVTLADLGTDEAKITVRDNGSGMTGDIIQNIWLTPANDHRRHQRESGKRSLLGRLPLGEKGLGRFAVHKLGNKIRMVTRQANELEVVVELDWSELLSHDFLDEITVPIEERQPRIFKGRTHGTKIDVTDLRGEWTRGAIRDLHRSLTSIADPTGGPSDFQVQLKIPGHEKVVADLLDAGSVLEQAMWTFGFSFDGSQIDWTYEFKPYPGIKVEPSSQSGKEPLLRDRDKKHVVAGPELIAGIGPVSGSFNVFDRDRATWNYIAQKKVMSEYLANNGGVRVYRDGIRVYNYGEPDDDWLGLDLRRVNSPTDRLSRNQILGRVNLTLDGSQQLREKTNREGFVENSAFERLKEVVMSAMTIFDRLRRPHREAIRTALTGVKSPLAISIDTPVARLKAELTNNKLDRLQPLVDEIGREYDQLREIMLSSGNAGLQLSLIFHELERGVRGLYEAIRQREKIEDIEERSRYLKDLLEGFATVLKKEPARKQSLAKIAREAMFLNQLRFKKHRVAIDFPLGRGDQPDVAVRASLGLAIGGVSNAIDNAIFWTRVRWPDEQATGELQRKIWVGTSDEFGDPALIVADNGPGFRDSSDDLIRPFWTRRPGGMGLGLYYANLAMELSGGKLLFPQPGDLDLPEWANGAVLAFVFKGA
;
A
#
# COMPACT_ATOMS: atom_id res chain seq x y z
N MET A 1 17.09 -53.89 21.89
CA MET A 1 16.09 -53.28 22.79
C MET A 1 15.85 -51.82 22.31
N ALA A 2 14.65 -51.46 21.94
CA ALA A 2 14.35 -50.09 21.63
C ALA A 2 14.33 -49.26 22.93
N LYS A 3 15.12 -48.18 22.98
CA LYS A 3 15.09 -47.22 24.10
C LYS A 3 14.02 -46.17 23.81
N SER A 4 13.10 -45.97 24.72
CA SER A 4 12.17 -44.83 24.69
C SER A 4 12.78 -43.63 25.42
N ALA A 5 12.68 -42.43 24.86
CA ALA A 5 13.10 -41.20 25.50
C ALA A 5 11.96 -40.16 25.41
N SER A 6 11.78 -39.39 26.48
CA SER A 6 10.80 -38.29 26.50
C SER A 6 11.35 -37.08 25.79
N ILE A 7 10.48 -36.37 25.05
CA ILE A 7 10.80 -35.04 24.49
C ILE A 7 10.79 -34.05 25.65
N ARG A 8 11.89 -33.35 25.88
CA ARG A 8 11.98 -32.28 26.90
C ARG A 8 12.24 -30.94 26.20
N PRO A 9 11.28 -30.00 26.19
CA PRO A 9 11.51 -28.69 25.63
C PRO A 9 12.44 -27.85 26.50
N LYS A 10 13.39 -27.15 25.87
CA LYS A 10 14.21 -26.16 26.56
C LYS A 10 13.37 -24.95 27.00
N ALA A 11 13.71 -24.28 28.12
CA ALA A 11 13.07 -23.07 28.61
C ALA A 11 13.02 -21.96 27.54
N ARG A 12 14.03 -21.87 26.67
CA ARG A 12 14.10 -20.94 25.52
C ARG A 12 12.90 -21.03 24.57
N ILE A 13 12.13 -22.11 24.56
CA ILE A 13 10.90 -22.18 23.73
C ILE A 13 9.89 -21.08 24.10
N LEU A 14 9.84 -20.65 25.37
CA LEU A 14 8.99 -19.55 25.81
C LEU A 14 9.39 -18.22 25.18
N GLN A 15 10.70 -17.99 25.01
CA GLN A 15 11.23 -16.81 24.33
C GLN A 15 10.83 -16.82 22.85
N LEU A 16 11.01 -17.95 22.16
CA LEU A 16 10.61 -18.10 20.76
C LEU A 16 9.11 -17.84 20.58
N LEU A 17 8.29 -18.36 21.48
CA LEU A 17 6.84 -18.11 21.47
C LEU A 17 6.46 -16.65 21.76
N GLY A 18 7.24 -15.93 22.55
CA GLY A 18 7.01 -14.51 22.86
C GLY A 18 7.57 -13.57 21.79
N ASP A 19 8.83 -13.75 21.39
CA ASP A 19 9.54 -12.82 20.52
C ASP A 19 9.23 -13.00 19.03
N GLU A 20 9.04 -14.24 18.56
CA GLU A 20 8.85 -14.54 17.14
C GLU A 20 7.36 -14.53 16.72
N LEU A 21 6.45 -14.87 17.63
CA LEU A 21 5.02 -14.90 17.32
C LEU A 21 4.36 -13.51 17.33
N ILE A 22 4.98 -12.54 17.97
CA ILE A 22 4.44 -11.17 18.08
C ILE A 22 5.44 -10.20 17.47
N SER A 23 5.04 -9.59 16.36
CA SER A 23 5.93 -8.75 15.56
C SER A 23 6.28 -7.40 16.23
N SER A 24 5.39 -6.86 17.09
CA SER A 24 5.62 -5.55 17.72
C SER A 24 5.00 -5.41 19.11
N PRO A 25 5.54 -4.51 19.97
CA PRO A 25 4.95 -4.19 21.28
C PRO A 25 3.48 -3.73 21.18
N ARG A 26 3.12 -3.01 20.12
CA ARG A 26 1.74 -2.58 19.85
C ARG A 26 0.78 -3.77 19.72
N ILE A 27 1.16 -4.81 18.98
CA ILE A 27 0.36 -6.02 18.81
C ILE A 27 0.26 -6.78 20.13
N ALA A 28 1.31 -6.78 20.96
CA ALA A 28 1.27 -7.40 22.28
C ALA A 28 0.18 -6.74 23.18
N VAL A 29 0.13 -5.42 23.24
CA VAL A 29 -0.95 -4.71 23.99
C VAL A 29 -2.33 -5.02 23.38
N PHE A 30 -2.42 -5.03 22.04
CA PHE A 30 -3.67 -5.35 21.35
C PHE A 30 -4.18 -6.75 21.70
N GLU A 31 -3.32 -7.76 21.80
CA GLU A 31 -3.67 -9.12 22.19
C GLU A 31 -4.15 -9.19 23.68
N LEU A 32 -3.55 -8.39 24.57
CA LEU A 32 -4.04 -8.31 25.95
C LEU A 32 -5.46 -7.73 26.02
N VAL A 33 -5.75 -6.72 25.20
CA VAL A 33 -7.09 -6.13 25.10
C VAL A 33 -8.10 -7.11 24.50
N LYS A 34 -7.70 -7.92 23.48
CA LYS A 34 -8.54 -9.02 22.96
C LYS A 34 -8.80 -10.09 24.01
N ASN A 35 -7.81 -10.44 24.85
CA ASN A 35 -8.01 -11.37 25.95
C ASN A 35 -9.01 -10.84 26.96
N ALA A 36 -9.01 -9.54 27.24
CA ALA A 36 -10.03 -8.92 28.11
C ALA A 36 -11.44 -9.01 27.48
N TYR A 37 -11.55 -8.77 26.16
CA TYR A 37 -12.84 -8.98 25.46
C TYR A 37 -13.33 -10.41 25.55
N ASP A 38 -12.45 -11.39 25.36
CA ASP A 38 -12.75 -12.82 25.51
C ASP A 38 -13.12 -13.22 26.94
N ALA A 39 -12.73 -12.41 27.93
CA ALA A 39 -13.10 -12.56 29.34
C ALA A 39 -14.36 -11.77 29.74
N ASP A 40 -15.21 -11.37 28.78
CA ASP A 40 -16.42 -10.57 29.00
C ASP A 40 -16.17 -9.18 29.62
N ALA A 41 -15.00 -8.60 29.44
CA ALA A 41 -14.79 -7.24 29.87
C ALA A 41 -15.69 -6.27 29.09
N THR A 42 -16.21 -5.27 29.80
CA THR A 42 -16.89 -4.11 29.18
C THR A 42 -16.01 -2.88 29.16
N LYS A 43 -14.95 -2.88 29.98
CA LYS A 43 -13.99 -1.77 30.06
C LYS A 43 -12.57 -2.27 30.21
N VAL A 44 -11.68 -1.75 29.37
CA VAL A 44 -10.23 -1.98 29.46
C VAL A 44 -9.51 -0.64 29.55
N ILE A 45 -8.59 -0.52 30.50
CA ILE A 45 -7.74 0.66 30.66
C ILE A 45 -6.29 0.23 30.44
N VAL A 46 -5.67 0.79 29.41
CA VAL A 46 -4.23 0.66 29.15
C VAL A 46 -3.56 1.93 29.68
N THR A 47 -2.57 1.79 30.54
CA THR A 47 -1.82 2.93 31.11
C THR A 47 -0.36 2.77 30.80
N LEU A 48 0.25 3.79 30.22
CA LEU A 48 1.69 3.94 30.04
C LEU A 48 2.17 4.99 31.04
N ALA A 49 2.86 4.57 32.08
CA ALA A 49 3.31 5.46 33.17
C ALA A 49 4.83 5.52 33.22
N ASP A 50 5.36 6.66 33.70
CA ASP A 50 6.75 6.90 34.02
C ASP A 50 7.70 6.64 32.84
N LEU A 51 7.23 6.91 31.62
CA LEU A 51 7.97 6.67 30.37
C LEU A 51 9.27 7.47 30.35
N GLY A 52 10.36 6.81 29.93
CA GLY A 52 11.69 7.40 29.88
C GLY A 52 12.46 7.35 31.21
N THR A 53 11.95 6.63 32.20
CA THR A 53 12.61 6.36 33.48
C THR A 53 12.76 4.85 33.70
N ASP A 54 13.57 4.45 34.67
CA ASP A 54 13.73 3.04 35.08
C ASP A 54 12.45 2.47 35.73
N GLU A 55 11.50 3.33 36.12
CA GLU A 55 10.20 2.95 36.68
C GLU A 55 9.10 2.83 35.62
N ALA A 56 9.47 2.94 34.32
CA ALA A 56 8.53 2.85 33.22
C ALA A 56 7.69 1.56 33.27
N LYS A 57 6.38 1.72 33.12
CA LYS A 57 5.43 0.65 33.31
C LYS A 57 4.25 0.71 32.34
N ILE A 58 3.86 -0.47 31.86
CA ILE A 58 2.61 -0.67 31.12
C ILE A 58 1.64 -1.42 32.01
N THR A 59 0.46 -0.86 32.22
CA THR A 59 -0.64 -1.53 32.93
C THR A 59 -1.81 -1.76 32.00
N VAL A 60 -2.28 -2.99 31.90
CA VAL A 60 -3.56 -3.33 31.27
C VAL A 60 -4.52 -3.83 32.34
N ARG A 61 -5.64 -3.14 32.53
CA ARG A 61 -6.65 -3.48 33.51
C ARG A 61 -8.02 -3.60 32.87
N ASP A 62 -8.69 -4.70 33.12
CA ASP A 62 -10.06 -4.97 32.69
C ASP A 62 -11.02 -5.22 33.87
N ASN A 63 -12.30 -5.26 33.58
CA ASN A 63 -13.38 -5.64 34.47
C ASN A 63 -14.07 -6.94 34.02
N GLY A 64 -13.35 -7.82 33.34
CA GLY A 64 -13.87 -9.11 32.87
C GLY A 64 -14.09 -10.14 33.99
N SER A 65 -14.33 -11.37 33.57
CA SER A 65 -14.66 -12.47 34.53
C SER A 65 -13.57 -12.77 35.57
N GLY A 66 -12.29 -12.43 35.25
CA GLY A 66 -11.15 -12.81 36.09
C GLY A 66 -10.87 -14.31 36.08
N MET A 67 -9.92 -14.74 36.92
CA MET A 67 -9.45 -16.13 36.99
C MET A 67 -9.27 -16.56 38.45
N THR A 68 -9.52 -17.85 38.72
CA THR A 68 -9.17 -18.51 39.97
C THR A 68 -7.77 -19.09 39.91
N GLY A 69 -7.21 -19.53 41.05
CA GLY A 69 -5.93 -20.25 41.10
C GLY A 69 -5.90 -21.48 40.21
N ASP A 70 -6.99 -22.26 40.19
CA ASP A 70 -7.14 -23.45 39.34
C ASP A 70 -7.10 -23.10 37.84
N ILE A 71 -7.75 -22.02 37.42
CA ILE A 71 -7.74 -21.55 36.05
C ILE A 71 -6.32 -21.11 35.66
N ILE A 72 -5.61 -20.45 36.55
CA ILE A 72 -4.24 -20.03 36.33
C ILE A 72 -3.33 -21.24 36.14
N GLN A 73 -3.39 -22.19 37.09
CA GLN A 73 -2.53 -23.36 37.08
C GLN A 73 -2.78 -24.26 35.87
N ASN A 74 -4.05 -24.59 35.59
CA ASN A 74 -4.40 -25.62 34.62
C ASN A 74 -4.64 -25.09 33.19
N ILE A 75 -4.90 -23.78 33.05
CA ILE A 75 -5.20 -23.18 31.74
C ILE A 75 -4.19 -22.09 31.39
N TRP A 76 -3.99 -21.10 32.28
CA TRP A 76 -3.19 -19.93 31.95
C TRP A 76 -1.68 -20.23 31.90
N LEU A 77 -1.14 -21.06 32.79
CA LEU A 77 0.27 -21.50 32.79
C LEU A 77 0.54 -22.67 31.84
N THR A 78 -0.48 -23.23 31.18
CA THR A 78 -0.33 -24.33 30.21
C THR A 78 -0.27 -23.80 28.78
N PRO A 79 0.92 -23.68 28.14
CA PRO A 79 1.04 -23.24 26.74
C PRO A 79 0.27 -24.14 25.80
N ALA A 80 -0.28 -23.54 24.72
CA ALA A 80 -1.06 -24.23 23.69
C ALA A 80 -2.28 -25.01 24.22
N ASN A 81 -2.89 -24.57 25.33
CA ASN A 81 -4.09 -25.17 25.87
C ASN A 81 -5.28 -25.03 24.91
N ASP A 82 -6.01 -26.12 24.69
CA ASP A 82 -7.14 -26.19 23.74
C ASP A 82 -8.49 -25.74 24.34
N HIS A 83 -8.54 -25.26 25.59
CA HIS A 83 -9.79 -24.91 26.28
C HIS A 83 -10.69 -23.98 25.46
N ARG A 84 -10.14 -22.88 24.92
CA ARG A 84 -10.89 -21.92 24.09
C ARG A 84 -11.30 -22.50 22.74
N ARG A 85 -10.49 -23.36 22.17
CA ARG A 85 -10.83 -24.08 20.95
C ARG A 85 -12.03 -25.00 21.16
N HIS A 86 -12.03 -25.80 22.22
CA HIS A 86 -13.18 -26.64 22.59
C HIS A 86 -14.44 -25.81 22.91
N GLN A 87 -14.29 -24.68 23.61
CA GLN A 87 -15.39 -23.76 23.88
C GLN A 87 -16.01 -23.25 22.57
N ARG A 88 -15.20 -22.89 21.60
CA ARG A 88 -15.63 -22.41 20.29
C ARG A 88 -16.30 -23.52 19.47
N GLU A 89 -15.69 -24.70 19.38
CA GLU A 89 -16.23 -25.86 18.68
C GLU A 89 -17.56 -26.33 19.26
N SER A 90 -17.75 -26.20 20.57
CA SER A 90 -19.01 -26.50 21.23
C SER A 90 -20.06 -25.40 21.09
N GLY A 91 -19.75 -24.26 20.50
CA GLY A 91 -20.64 -23.10 20.39
C GLY A 91 -21.00 -22.44 21.74
N LYS A 92 -20.26 -22.76 22.81
CA LYS A 92 -20.55 -22.25 24.16
C LYS A 92 -20.17 -20.75 24.23
N ARG A 93 -21.20 -19.91 24.31
CA ARG A 93 -21.05 -18.47 24.48
C ARG A 93 -20.84 -18.08 25.93
N SER A 94 -20.17 -16.97 26.15
CA SER A 94 -20.00 -16.32 27.44
C SER A 94 -21.33 -15.72 27.96
N LEU A 95 -21.30 -15.11 29.12
CA LEU A 95 -22.47 -14.42 29.70
C LEU A 95 -22.95 -13.24 28.85
N LEU A 96 -22.04 -12.53 28.20
CA LEU A 96 -22.36 -11.46 27.25
C LEU A 96 -22.61 -11.97 25.80
N GLY A 97 -22.76 -13.28 25.64
CA GLY A 97 -23.03 -13.89 24.33
C GLY A 97 -21.85 -13.96 23.41
N ARG A 98 -20.62 -13.69 23.87
CA ARG A 98 -19.40 -13.66 23.06
C ARG A 98 -18.82 -15.06 22.85
N LEU A 99 -18.29 -15.31 21.68
CA LEU A 99 -17.41 -16.46 21.40
C LEU A 99 -15.95 -16.04 21.54
N PRO A 100 -15.05 -16.90 22.04
CA PRO A 100 -13.68 -16.56 22.19
C PRO A 100 -13.02 -16.37 20.82
N LEU A 101 -12.40 -15.22 20.60
CA LEU A 101 -11.65 -14.88 19.40
C LEU A 101 -10.28 -15.59 19.35
N GLY A 102 -9.69 -15.81 20.54
CA GLY A 102 -8.40 -16.48 20.67
C GLY A 102 -8.54 -18.01 20.56
N GLU A 103 -7.75 -18.65 19.71
CA GLU A 103 -7.77 -20.11 19.49
C GLU A 103 -6.55 -20.84 20.05
N LYS A 104 -5.37 -20.21 20.00
CA LYS A 104 -4.09 -20.93 20.10
C LYS A 104 -3.50 -21.01 21.52
N GLY A 105 -4.08 -20.35 22.51
CA GLY A 105 -3.57 -20.35 23.88
C GLY A 105 -2.14 -19.77 24.06
N LEU A 106 -1.63 -19.01 23.08
CA LEU A 106 -0.27 -18.46 23.06
C LEU A 106 -0.22 -16.95 23.28
N GLY A 107 -1.34 -16.23 23.13
CA GLY A 107 -1.39 -14.76 23.22
C GLY A 107 -0.93 -14.17 24.56
N ARG A 108 -0.96 -14.96 25.64
CA ARG A 108 -0.45 -14.57 26.97
C ARG A 108 1.07 -14.35 27.00
N PHE A 109 1.84 -15.04 26.15
CA PHE A 109 3.27 -14.86 26.03
C PHE A 109 3.67 -13.60 25.24
N ALA A 110 2.68 -12.94 24.60
CA ALA A 110 2.87 -11.62 23.99
C ALA A 110 3.43 -10.59 24.99
N VAL A 111 3.14 -10.75 26.28
CA VAL A 111 3.59 -9.83 27.34
C VAL A 111 5.12 -9.76 27.41
N HIS A 112 5.82 -10.86 27.08
CA HIS A 112 7.29 -10.89 27.01
C HIS A 112 7.88 -9.87 26.00
N LYS A 113 7.12 -9.54 24.95
CA LYS A 113 7.52 -8.49 23.98
C LYS A 113 7.52 -7.08 24.59
N LEU A 114 6.77 -6.88 25.69
CA LEU A 114 6.62 -5.58 26.34
C LEU A 114 7.71 -5.33 27.40
N GLY A 115 8.04 -6.35 28.19
CA GLY A 115 9.00 -6.20 29.27
C GLY A 115 9.38 -7.54 29.91
N ASN A 116 10.39 -7.52 30.78
CA ASN A 116 10.92 -8.72 31.40
C ASN A 116 10.19 -9.13 32.66
N LYS A 117 9.54 -8.19 33.38
CA LYS A 117 8.84 -8.48 34.64
C LYS A 117 7.34 -8.24 34.50
N ILE A 118 6.58 -9.22 34.91
CA ILE A 118 5.12 -9.22 34.82
C ILE A 118 4.56 -9.51 36.20
N ARG A 119 3.61 -8.65 36.61
CA ARG A 119 2.79 -8.89 37.78
C ARG A 119 1.33 -8.89 37.36
N MET A 120 0.70 -10.06 37.43
CA MET A 120 -0.72 -10.22 37.18
C MET A 120 -1.49 -10.34 38.52
N VAL A 121 -2.54 -9.55 38.62
CA VAL A 121 -3.51 -9.66 39.73
C VAL A 121 -4.90 -9.90 39.11
N THR A 122 -5.54 -10.98 39.48
CA THR A 122 -6.82 -11.33 38.90
C THR A 122 -7.79 -11.82 40.00
N ARG A 123 -9.08 -11.63 39.76
CA ARG A 123 -10.13 -12.06 40.70
C ARG A 123 -11.39 -12.43 39.95
N GLN A 124 -11.93 -13.60 40.24
CA GLN A 124 -13.29 -13.96 39.85
C GLN A 124 -14.29 -13.44 40.88
N ALA A 125 -15.53 -13.23 40.48
CA ALA A 125 -16.58 -12.72 41.38
C ALA A 125 -16.75 -13.65 42.61
N ASN A 126 -16.73 -13.04 43.81
CA ASN A 126 -16.87 -13.71 45.13
C ASN A 126 -15.69 -14.63 45.53
N GLU A 127 -14.59 -14.67 44.75
CA GLU A 127 -13.43 -15.48 45.05
C GLU A 127 -12.28 -14.64 45.65
N LEU A 128 -11.21 -15.31 46.07
CA LEU A 128 -9.97 -14.68 46.48
C LEU A 128 -9.29 -13.98 45.30
N GLU A 129 -8.46 -12.99 45.61
CA GLU A 129 -7.60 -12.36 44.63
C GLU A 129 -6.32 -13.20 44.41
N VAL A 130 -6.02 -13.54 43.20
CA VAL A 130 -4.86 -14.34 42.82
C VAL A 130 -3.77 -13.43 42.23
N VAL A 131 -2.52 -13.59 42.69
CA VAL A 131 -1.36 -12.86 42.23
C VAL A 131 -0.36 -13.85 41.65
N VAL A 132 0.17 -13.49 40.46
CA VAL A 132 1.22 -14.23 39.78
C VAL A 132 2.29 -13.23 39.36
N GLU A 133 3.54 -13.57 39.68
CA GLU A 133 4.71 -12.78 39.28
C GLU A 133 5.64 -13.63 38.41
N LEU A 134 6.10 -13.07 37.30
CA LEU A 134 6.97 -13.72 36.37
C LEU A 134 8.16 -12.79 36.08
N ASP A 135 9.37 -13.31 36.21
CA ASP A 135 10.61 -12.68 35.71
C ASP A 135 11.15 -13.53 34.57
N TRP A 136 11.08 -13.02 33.35
CA TRP A 136 11.54 -13.75 32.17
C TRP A 136 13.03 -14.04 32.21
N SER A 137 13.83 -13.18 32.85
CA SER A 137 15.26 -13.39 32.98
C SER A 137 15.57 -14.60 33.85
N GLU A 138 14.80 -14.77 34.93
CA GLU A 138 14.89 -15.94 35.81
C GLU A 138 14.38 -17.20 35.10
N LEU A 139 13.19 -17.14 34.48
CA LEU A 139 12.61 -18.29 33.77
C LEU A 139 13.53 -18.81 32.67
N LEU A 140 14.19 -17.94 31.93
CA LEU A 140 15.10 -18.32 30.84
C LEU A 140 16.49 -18.77 31.32
N SER A 141 16.80 -18.63 32.61
CA SER A 141 18.04 -19.17 33.19
C SER A 141 18.00 -20.70 33.40
N HIS A 142 16.78 -21.28 33.43
CA HIS A 142 16.60 -22.72 33.52
C HIS A 142 16.90 -23.40 32.17
N ASP A 143 17.39 -24.64 32.28
CA ASP A 143 17.69 -25.43 31.09
C ASP A 143 16.44 -25.96 30.40
N PHE A 144 15.50 -26.50 31.18
CA PHE A 144 14.30 -27.13 30.66
C PHE A 144 13.03 -26.49 31.18
N LEU A 145 11.97 -26.57 30.37
CA LEU A 145 10.66 -25.96 30.68
C LEU A 145 9.99 -26.58 31.92
N ASP A 146 10.23 -27.87 32.17
CA ASP A 146 9.69 -28.62 33.30
C ASP A 146 10.38 -28.29 34.65
N GLU A 147 11.49 -27.58 34.64
CA GLU A 147 12.19 -27.08 35.82
C GLU A 147 11.63 -25.76 36.34
N ILE A 148 10.81 -25.05 35.51
CA ILE A 148 10.28 -23.74 35.85
C ILE A 148 9.09 -23.88 36.79
N THR A 149 9.15 -23.21 37.93
CA THR A 149 8.03 -23.07 38.86
C THR A 149 7.58 -21.60 38.98
N VAL A 150 6.27 -21.38 38.98
CA VAL A 150 5.69 -20.05 39.08
C VAL A 150 4.89 -19.99 40.36
N PRO A 151 5.21 -19.09 41.31
CA PRO A 151 4.45 -18.94 42.53
C PRO A 151 3.06 -18.33 42.25
N ILE A 152 2.02 -18.93 42.84
CA ILE A 152 0.66 -18.46 42.77
C ILE A 152 0.23 -18.10 44.22
N GLU A 153 -0.01 -16.82 44.49
CA GLU A 153 -0.46 -16.33 45.79
C GLU A 153 -1.97 -16.08 45.76
N GLU A 154 -2.73 -16.74 46.61
CA GLU A 154 -4.13 -16.42 46.85
C GLU A 154 -4.26 -15.58 48.12
N ARG A 155 -5.00 -14.45 48.06
CA ARG A 155 -5.12 -13.51 49.17
C ARG A 155 -6.45 -12.80 49.19
N GLN A 156 -6.73 -12.13 50.30
CA GLN A 156 -7.91 -11.25 50.41
C GLN A 156 -7.80 -10.09 49.39
N PRO A 157 -8.91 -9.70 48.75
CA PRO A 157 -8.91 -8.70 47.68
C PRO A 157 -8.36 -7.34 48.13
N ARG A 158 -7.27 -6.90 47.45
CA ARG A 158 -6.62 -5.58 47.64
C ARG A 158 -6.87 -4.64 46.47
N ILE A 159 -6.83 -5.18 45.24
CA ILE A 159 -7.01 -4.44 43.99
C ILE A 159 -8.46 -4.47 43.53
N PHE A 160 -9.07 -5.64 43.53
CA PHE A 160 -10.49 -5.84 43.19
C PHE A 160 -11.34 -5.97 44.43
N LYS A 161 -11.58 -4.84 45.14
CA LYS A 161 -12.32 -4.82 46.41
C LYS A 161 -13.82 -4.97 46.21
N GLY A 162 -14.52 -5.48 47.24
CA GLY A 162 -15.95 -5.62 47.24
C GLY A 162 -16.46 -6.57 46.15
N ARG A 163 -17.38 -6.08 45.31
CA ARG A 163 -17.94 -6.85 44.17
C ARG A 163 -17.16 -6.71 42.88
N THR A 164 -16.03 -5.96 42.84
CA THR A 164 -15.25 -5.79 41.63
C THR A 164 -14.44 -7.05 41.32
N HIS A 165 -14.34 -7.38 40.04
CA HIS A 165 -13.59 -8.50 39.52
C HIS A 165 -12.88 -8.09 38.21
N GLY A 166 -12.03 -8.94 37.66
CA GLY A 166 -11.29 -8.69 36.41
C GLY A 166 -9.82 -9.08 36.53
N THR A 167 -9.03 -8.58 35.62
CA THR A 167 -7.57 -8.82 35.56
C THR A 167 -6.80 -7.51 35.44
N LYS A 168 -5.69 -7.41 36.14
CA LYS A 168 -4.71 -6.33 36.03
C LYS A 168 -3.34 -6.94 35.76
N ILE A 169 -2.70 -6.53 34.68
CA ILE A 169 -1.35 -6.93 34.30
C ILE A 169 -0.47 -5.68 34.33
N ASP A 170 0.52 -5.68 35.18
CA ASP A 170 1.59 -4.69 35.23
C ASP A 170 2.83 -5.31 34.58
N VAL A 171 3.42 -4.59 33.62
CA VAL A 171 4.67 -4.95 32.93
C VAL A 171 5.70 -3.90 33.25
N THR A 172 6.83 -4.30 33.79
CA THR A 172 7.98 -3.45 34.13
C THR A 172 9.24 -3.99 33.48
N ASP A 173 10.37 -3.28 33.62
CA ASP A 173 11.59 -3.60 32.89
C ASP A 173 11.30 -3.70 31.38
N LEU A 174 10.83 -2.58 30.82
CA LEU A 174 10.27 -2.53 29.49
C LEU A 174 11.34 -2.77 28.42
N ARG A 175 10.98 -3.53 27.39
CA ARG A 175 11.83 -3.78 26.22
C ARG A 175 11.58 -2.71 25.16
N GLY A 176 12.59 -1.88 24.93
CA GLY A 176 12.53 -0.82 23.93
C GLY A 176 11.87 0.48 24.42
N GLU A 177 12.02 1.52 23.63
CA GLU A 177 11.53 2.86 23.96
C GLU A 177 10.11 3.10 23.42
N TRP A 178 9.28 3.71 24.26
CA TRP A 178 7.95 4.18 23.86
C TRP A 178 8.05 5.62 23.35
N THR A 179 8.51 5.76 22.11
CA THR A 179 8.61 7.06 21.42
C THR A 179 7.22 7.68 21.19
N ARG A 180 7.18 8.99 20.90
CA ARG A 180 5.95 9.70 20.53
C ARG A 180 5.20 8.98 19.39
N GLY A 181 5.92 8.50 18.38
CA GLY A 181 5.33 7.73 17.26
C GLY A 181 4.68 6.43 17.73
N ALA A 182 5.39 5.61 18.52
CA ALA A 182 4.89 4.35 19.06
C ALA A 182 3.62 4.53 19.92
N ILE A 183 3.57 5.61 20.73
CA ILE A 183 2.39 5.94 21.54
C ILE A 183 1.20 6.31 20.65
N ARG A 184 1.40 7.13 19.61
CA ARG A 184 0.34 7.50 18.65
C ARG A 184 -0.16 6.28 17.87
N ASP A 185 0.75 5.38 17.49
CA ASP A 185 0.41 4.11 16.82
C ASP A 185 -0.41 3.19 17.72
N LEU A 186 -0.03 3.08 19.00
CA LEU A 186 -0.80 2.35 19.99
C LEU A 186 -2.19 2.95 20.17
N HIS A 187 -2.29 4.28 20.32
CA HIS A 187 -3.57 4.98 20.45
C HIS A 187 -4.49 4.67 19.25
N ARG A 188 -3.97 4.76 18.01
CA ARG A 188 -4.72 4.42 16.79
C ARG A 188 -5.20 2.98 16.79
N SER A 189 -4.36 2.05 17.21
CA SER A 189 -4.71 0.63 17.27
C SER A 189 -5.81 0.37 18.27
N LEU A 190 -5.73 0.97 19.47
CA LEU A 190 -6.71 0.79 20.54
C LEU A 190 -8.06 1.44 20.22
N THR A 191 -8.06 2.64 19.62
CA THR A 191 -9.30 3.33 19.22
C THR A 191 -10.00 2.65 18.04
N SER A 192 -9.29 1.82 17.29
CA SER A 192 -9.84 1.05 16.16
C SER A 192 -10.07 -0.43 16.46
N ILE A 193 -9.90 -0.87 17.71
CA ILE A 193 -10.06 -2.29 18.09
C ILE A 193 -11.49 -2.79 17.95
N ALA A 194 -12.45 -1.93 18.26
CA ALA A 194 -13.87 -2.18 18.01
C ALA A 194 -14.31 -1.38 16.76
N ASP A 195 -15.26 -1.94 16.01
CA ASP A 195 -15.88 -1.21 14.89
C ASP A 195 -16.62 0.03 15.44
N PRO A 196 -16.27 1.24 15.02
CA PRO A 196 -16.86 2.47 15.56
C PRO A 196 -18.36 2.63 15.29
N THR A 197 -18.94 1.82 14.41
CA THR A 197 -20.35 1.94 14.00
C THR A 197 -21.15 0.64 14.15
N GLY A 198 -20.52 -0.50 14.31
CA GLY A 198 -21.15 -1.81 14.41
C GLY A 198 -20.48 -2.72 15.42
N GLY A 199 -19.51 -2.20 16.18
CA GLY A 199 -18.84 -2.94 17.25
C GLY A 199 -19.73 -3.12 18.49
N PRO A 200 -19.30 -3.97 19.42
CA PRO A 200 -20.03 -4.16 20.66
C PRO A 200 -20.09 -2.83 21.44
N SER A 201 -21.28 -2.29 21.58
CA SER A 201 -21.55 -1.02 22.27
C SER A 201 -21.15 -1.04 23.74
N ASP A 202 -20.98 -2.24 24.29
CA ASP A 202 -20.64 -2.52 25.68
C ASP A 202 -19.13 -2.68 25.92
N PHE A 203 -18.26 -2.56 24.87
CA PHE A 203 -16.82 -2.73 25.02
C PHE A 203 -16.06 -1.43 24.78
N GLN A 204 -15.45 -0.89 25.83
CA GLN A 204 -14.70 0.37 25.80
C GLN A 204 -13.23 0.16 26.14
N VAL A 205 -12.33 0.73 25.35
CA VAL A 205 -10.90 0.74 25.60
C VAL A 205 -10.41 2.18 25.78
N GLN A 206 -9.69 2.43 26.87
CA GLN A 206 -9.15 3.74 27.19
C GLN A 206 -7.62 3.67 27.35
N LEU A 207 -6.90 4.52 26.62
CA LEU A 207 -5.48 4.75 26.83
C LEU A 207 -5.26 5.93 27.78
N LYS A 208 -4.42 5.72 28.80
CA LYS A 208 -3.95 6.76 29.74
C LYS A 208 -2.44 6.89 29.64
N ILE A 209 -1.95 8.12 29.61
CA ILE A 209 -0.51 8.42 29.45
C ILE A 209 -0.18 9.55 30.41
N PRO A 210 -0.13 9.32 31.73
CA PRO A 210 0.10 10.36 32.73
C PRO A 210 1.36 11.17 32.40
N GLY A 211 1.21 12.50 32.37
CA GLY A 211 2.29 13.45 32.04
C GLY A 211 2.60 13.61 30.55
N HIS A 212 1.99 12.81 29.67
CA HIS A 212 2.22 12.84 28.23
C HIS A 212 0.92 12.94 27.40
N GLU A 213 -0.17 13.45 27.99
CA GLU A 213 -1.51 13.52 27.36
C GLU A 213 -1.50 14.33 26.05
N LYS A 214 -0.61 15.31 25.96
CA LYS A 214 -0.44 16.15 24.75
C LYS A 214 0.02 15.36 23.52
N VAL A 215 0.59 14.16 23.71
CA VAL A 215 1.07 13.32 22.60
C VAL A 215 -0.05 12.87 21.68
N VAL A 216 -1.26 12.69 22.21
CA VAL A 216 -2.44 12.19 21.49
C VAL A 216 -3.58 13.23 21.40
N ALA A 217 -3.43 14.40 22.04
CA ALA A 217 -4.51 15.40 22.12
C ALA A 217 -4.86 16.06 20.76
N ASP A 218 -3.93 16.03 19.81
CA ASP A 218 -4.10 16.57 18.45
C ASP A 218 -4.63 15.52 17.45
N LEU A 219 -4.86 14.29 17.89
CA LEU A 219 -5.39 13.23 17.01
C LEU A 219 -6.91 13.44 16.80
N LEU A 220 -7.33 13.34 15.55
CA LEU A 220 -8.74 13.43 15.20
C LEU A 220 -9.52 12.21 15.70
N ASP A 221 -10.73 12.46 16.16
CA ASP A 221 -11.69 11.40 16.44
C ASP A 221 -12.21 10.76 15.13
N ALA A 222 -12.34 9.45 15.12
CA ALA A 222 -12.78 8.70 13.96
C ALA A 222 -14.19 9.11 13.49
N GLY A 223 -15.11 9.39 14.40
CA GLY A 223 -16.47 9.82 14.08
C GLY A 223 -16.47 11.13 13.30
N SER A 224 -15.76 12.14 13.80
CA SER A 224 -15.68 13.46 13.16
C SER A 224 -15.01 13.42 11.78
N VAL A 225 -14.11 12.46 11.57
CA VAL A 225 -13.49 12.23 10.25
C VAL A 225 -14.48 11.58 9.30
N LEU A 226 -15.22 10.55 9.74
CA LEU A 226 -16.19 9.85 8.90
C LEU A 226 -17.31 10.78 8.39
N GLU A 227 -17.74 11.75 9.21
CA GLU A 227 -18.73 12.76 8.82
C GLU A 227 -18.27 13.65 7.66
N GLN A 228 -16.95 13.80 7.47
CA GLN A 228 -16.37 14.57 6.37
C GLN A 228 -16.16 13.75 5.09
N ALA A 229 -16.58 12.49 5.05
CA ALA A 229 -16.50 11.70 3.82
C ALA A 229 -17.44 12.27 2.75
N MET A 230 -16.94 12.43 1.53
CA MET A 230 -17.74 12.90 0.40
C MET A 230 -18.66 11.80 -0.14
N TRP A 231 -18.25 10.55 -0.03
CA TRP A 231 -19.05 9.39 -0.40
C TRP A 231 -19.10 8.40 0.73
N THR A 232 -20.30 7.85 0.95
CA THR A 232 -20.51 6.72 1.84
C THR A 232 -21.19 5.61 1.06
N PHE A 233 -20.64 4.40 1.13
CA PHE A 233 -21.18 3.22 0.48
C PHE A 233 -21.28 2.09 1.50
N GLY A 234 -22.50 1.60 1.70
CA GLY A 234 -22.76 0.40 2.52
C GLY A 234 -23.03 -0.80 1.62
N PHE A 235 -22.64 -1.98 2.05
CA PHE A 235 -22.97 -3.21 1.33
C PHE A 235 -23.19 -4.39 2.27
N SER A 236 -24.00 -5.35 1.83
CA SER A 236 -24.14 -6.66 2.45
C SER A 236 -24.31 -7.74 1.39
N PHE A 237 -23.75 -8.91 1.63
CA PHE A 237 -23.80 -10.07 0.76
C PHE A 237 -24.09 -11.33 1.57
N ASP A 238 -25.19 -12.02 1.25
CA ASP A 238 -25.67 -13.23 1.92
C ASP A 238 -25.46 -14.51 1.11
N GLY A 239 -24.78 -14.42 -0.03
CA GLY A 239 -24.55 -15.50 -0.98
C GLY A 239 -25.37 -15.39 -2.26
N SER A 240 -26.34 -14.47 -2.33
CA SER A 240 -27.20 -14.25 -3.50
C SER A 240 -26.81 -13.02 -4.31
N GLN A 241 -27.04 -11.86 -3.76
CA GLN A 241 -26.78 -10.56 -4.37
C GLN A 241 -26.10 -9.63 -3.36
N ILE A 242 -25.42 -8.61 -3.86
CA ILE A 242 -24.94 -7.51 -3.05
C ILE A 242 -26.06 -6.50 -2.93
N ASP A 243 -26.60 -6.35 -1.71
CA ASP A 243 -27.46 -5.24 -1.34
C ASP A 243 -26.57 -4.06 -1.00
N TRP A 244 -26.82 -2.89 -1.60
CA TRP A 244 -25.98 -1.74 -1.39
C TRP A 244 -26.76 -0.44 -1.17
N THR A 245 -26.12 0.47 -0.45
CA THR A 245 -26.54 1.86 -0.28
C THR A 245 -25.39 2.77 -0.69
N TYR A 246 -25.71 3.89 -1.29
CA TYR A 246 -24.75 4.85 -1.78
C TYR A 246 -25.22 6.27 -1.43
N GLU A 247 -24.36 7.05 -0.84
CA GLU A 247 -24.62 8.45 -0.52
C GLU A 247 -23.44 9.31 -1.01
N PHE A 248 -23.77 10.41 -1.67
CA PHE A 248 -22.85 11.43 -2.13
C PHE A 248 -23.22 12.77 -1.51
N LYS A 249 -22.30 13.36 -0.77
CA LYS A 249 -22.38 14.67 -0.16
C LYS A 249 -21.19 15.51 -0.60
N PRO A 250 -21.35 16.46 -1.53
CA PRO A 250 -20.25 17.35 -1.94
C PRO A 250 -19.80 18.21 -0.76
N TYR A 251 -18.51 18.58 -0.71
CA TYR A 251 -18.03 19.51 0.31
C TYR A 251 -18.73 20.87 0.16
N PRO A 252 -18.95 21.59 1.29
CA PRO A 252 -19.56 22.92 1.26
C PRO A 252 -18.83 23.85 0.29
N GLY A 253 -19.58 24.47 -0.62
CA GLY A 253 -19.03 25.35 -1.66
C GLY A 253 -18.83 24.70 -3.04
N ILE A 254 -18.93 23.38 -3.15
CA ILE A 254 -18.95 22.67 -4.44
C ILE A 254 -20.39 22.59 -4.94
N LYS A 255 -20.68 23.25 -6.07
CA LYS A 255 -22.02 23.33 -6.66
C LYS A 255 -22.37 22.08 -7.47
N VAL A 256 -22.58 20.98 -6.76
CA VAL A 256 -23.09 19.71 -7.30
C VAL A 256 -24.16 19.20 -6.34
N GLU A 257 -25.28 18.71 -6.87
CA GLU A 257 -26.38 18.22 -6.04
C GLU A 257 -25.98 16.91 -5.31
N PRO A 258 -26.34 16.78 -4.03
CA PRO A 258 -26.15 15.52 -3.28
C PRO A 258 -27.04 14.42 -3.88
N SER A 259 -26.67 13.17 -3.67
CA SER A 259 -27.40 12.01 -4.19
C SER A 259 -27.39 10.87 -3.19
N SER A 260 -28.53 10.17 -3.07
CA SER A 260 -28.67 8.95 -2.29
C SER A 260 -29.36 7.89 -3.14
N GLN A 261 -28.79 6.69 -3.18
CA GLN A 261 -29.29 5.58 -3.99
C GLN A 261 -29.12 4.27 -3.21
N SER A 262 -29.93 3.28 -3.54
CA SER A 262 -29.79 1.91 -3.03
C SER A 262 -30.19 0.92 -4.13
N GLY A 263 -29.70 -0.30 -4.02
CA GLY A 263 -30.04 -1.31 -4.99
C GLY A 263 -29.48 -2.69 -4.62
N LYS A 264 -29.75 -3.65 -5.49
CA LYS A 264 -29.28 -5.03 -5.41
C LYS A 264 -28.66 -5.43 -6.72
N GLU A 265 -27.48 -6.03 -6.67
CA GLU A 265 -26.75 -6.44 -7.85
C GLU A 265 -26.06 -7.77 -7.65
N PRO A 266 -25.92 -8.59 -8.73
CA PRO A 266 -25.13 -9.81 -8.66
C PRO A 266 -23.65 -9.49 -8.45
N LEU A 267 -22.88 -10.48 -7.98
CA LEU A 267 -21.44 -10.36 -7.85
C LEU A 267 -20.81 -10.05 -9.23
N LEU A 268 -19.90 -9.08 -9.27
CA LEU A 268 -19.17 -8.70 -10.47
C LEU A 268 -17.69 -9.05 -10.32
N ARG A 269 -17.12 -9.79 -11.27
CA ARG A 269 -15.67 -9.95 -11.37
C ARG A 269 -15.04 -8.74 -12.05
N ASP A 270 -14.06 -8.15 -11.41
CA ASP A 270 -13.36 -6.95 -11.90
C ASP A 270 -12.63 -7.22 -13.25
N ARG A 271 -12.05 -8.42 -13.40
CA ARG A 271 -11.24 -8.78 -14.60
C ARG A 271 -12.05 -8.94 -15.88
N ASP A 272 -13.24 -9.51 -15.80
CA ASP A 272 -13.99 -9.92 -16.97
C ASP A 272 -15.29 -9.15 -17.16
N LYS A 273 -15.67 -8.28 -16.18
CA LYS A 273 -16.99 -7.63 -16.11
C LYS A 273 -18.16 -8.63 -16.27
N LYS A 274 -17.90 -9.90 -16.00
CA LYS A 274 -18.89 -10.98 -16.05
C LYS A 274 -19.54 -11.13 -14.69
N HIS A 275 -20.84 -11.39 -14.71
CA HIS A 275 -21.57 -11.78 -13.52
C HIS A 275 -21.06 -13.15 -13.03
N VAL A 276 -20.71 -13.24 -11.75
CA VAL A 276 -20.45 -14.51 -11.11
C VAL A 276 -21.78 -15.12 -10.73
N VAL A 277 -21.95 -16.40 -11.02
CA VAL A 277 -23.12 -17.12 -10.52
C VAL A 277 -23.06 -17.13 -9.00
N ALA A 278 -23.95 -16.36 -8.37
CA ALA A 278 -24.08 -16.33 -6.93
C ALA A 278 -24.66 -17.67 -6.44
N GLY A 279 -24.17 -18.14 -5.31
CA GLY A 279 -24.66 -19.38 -4.70
C GLY A 279 -24.14 -19.53 -3.27
N PRO A 280 -24.73 -20.41 -2.47
CA PRO A 280 -24.33 -20.64 -1.09
C PRO A 280 -22.85 -21.07 -0.97
N GLU A 281 -22.26 -21.57 -2.03
CA GLU A 281 -20.85 -21.94 -2.11
C GLU A 281 -19.92 -20.74 -1.92
N LEU A 282 -20.35 -19.54 -2.33
CA LEU A 282 -19.54 -18.32 -2.22
C LEU A 282 -19.39 -17.86 -0.76
N ILE A 283 -20.37 -18.10 0.08
CA ILE A 283 -20.29 -17.79 1.52
C ILE A 283 -19.85 -18.98 2.36
N ALA A 284 -19.63 -20.13 1.75
CA ALA A 284 -19.21 -21.33 2.48
C ALA A 284 -17.89 -21.08 3.22
N GLY A 285 -17.96 -21.11 4.56
CA GLY A 285 -16.82 -20.89 5.44
C GLY A 285 -16.35 -19.45 5.60
N ILE A 286 -17.01 -18.46 4.95
CA ILE A 286 -16.80 -17.02 5.21
C ILE A 286 -18.06 -16.37 5.84
N GLY A 287 -19.23 -16.99 5.70
CA GLY A 287 -20.52 -16.46 6.15
C GLY A 287 -20.98 -15.23 5.37
N PRO A 288 -22.11 -14.62 5.79
CA PRO A 288 -22.52 -13.33 5.26
C PRO A 288 -21.45 -12.28 5.49
N VAL A 289 -21.22 -11.43 4.48
CA VAL A 289 -20.23 -10.35 4.53
C VAL A 289 -20.96 -9.03 4.42
N SER A 290 -20.68 -8.10 5.34
CA SER A 290 -21.19 -6.73 5.23
C SER A 290 -20.04 -5.74 5.40
N GLY A 291 -20.25 -4.49 5.01
CA GLY A 291 -19.22 -3.48 5.18
C GLY A 291 -19.64 -2.11 4.70
N SER A 292 -18.72 -1.17 4.83
CA SER A 292 -18.91 0.17 4.26
C SER A 292 -17.58 0.79 3.87
N PHE A 293 -17.67 1.74 2.93
CA PHE A 293 -16.56 2.55 2.46
C PHE A 293 -16.91 4.03 2.63
N ASN A 294 -16.11 4.76 3.40
CA ASN A 294 -16.18 6.21 3.52
C ASN A 294 -15.00 6.78 2.72
N VAL A 295 -15.30 7.58 1.70
CA VAL A 295 -14.32 7.94 0.69
C VAL A 295 -14.15 9.45 0.59
N PHE A 296 -12.89 9.86 0.49
CA PHE A 296 -12.45 11.25 0.45
C PHE A 296 -11.82 11.55 -0.91
N ASP A 297 -12.21 12.65 -1.53
CA ASP A 297 -11.55 13.11 -2.75
C ASP A 297 -10.28 13.91 -2.39
N ARG A 298 -9.12 13.39 -2.79
CA ARG A 298 -7.81 14.02 -2.57
C ARG A 298 -7.28 14.77 -3.79
N ASP A 299 -8.15 15.02 -4.78
CA ASP A 299 -7.78 15.85 -5.91
C ASP A 299 -7.52 17.29 -5.43
N ARG A 300 -6.47 17.94 -5.94
CA ARG A 300 -6.03 19.26 -5.47
C ARG A 300 -7.15 20.30 -5.47
N ALA A 301 -7.98 20.28 -6.51
CA ALA A 301 -9.12 21.21 -6.63
C ALA A 301 -10.15 20.98 -5.52
N THR A 302 -10.53 19.73 -5.28
CA THR A 302 -11.54 19.33 -4.30
C THR A 302 -11.02 19.43 -2.87
N TRP A 303 -9.75 19.06 -2.65
CA TRP A 303 -9.10 19.07 -1.33
C TRP A 303 -9.03 20.47 -0.71
N ASN A 304 -9.21 21.53 -1.52
CA ASN A 304 -9.27 22.90 -1.03
C ASN A 304 -10.51 23.20 -0.20
N TYR A 305 -11.55 22.40 -0.28
CA TYR A 305 -12.82 22.57 0.43
C TYR A 305 -12.90 21.79 1.75
N ILE A 306 -11.93 20.93 2.06
CA ILE A 306 -11.91 20.18 3.32
C ILE A 306 -11.32 21.02 4.45
N ALA A 307 -11.88 20.88 5.65
CA ALA A 307 -11.34 21.51 6.84
C ALA A 307 -10.05 20.83 7.30
N GLN A 308 -9.12 21.59 7.93
CA GLN A 308 -7.90 21.06 8.53
C GLN A 308 -7.08 20.11 7.62
N LYS A 309 -6.86 20.50 6.37
CA LYS A 309 -6.24 19.70 5.29
C LYS A 309 -5.02 18.89 5.71
N LYS A 310 -4.08 19.50 6.48
CA LYS A 310 -2.84 18.83 6.89
C LYS A 310 -3.13 17.67 7.84
N VAL A 311 -3.95 17.92 8.87
CA VAL A 311 -4.31 16.92 9.89
C VAL A 311 -5.14 15.80 9.26
N MET A 312 -6.09 16.15 8.39
CA MET A 312 -6.88 15.17 7.64
C MET A 312 -6.02 14.32 6.69
N SER A 313 -5.05 14.94 6.00
CA SER A 313 -4.12 14.21 5.13
C SER A 313 -3.25 13.22 5.91
N GLU A 314 -2.73 13.62 7.08
CA GLU A 314 -1.98 12.76 7.99
C GLU A 314 -2.87 11.64 8.56
N TYR A 315 -4.10 11.96 8.94
CA TYR A 315 -5.04 10.96 9.42
C TYR A 315 -5.32 9.88 8.37
N LEU A 316 -5.64 10.27 7.13
CA LEU A 316 -5.92 9.34 6.04
C LEU A 316 -4.69 8.54 5.61
N ALA A 317 -3.49 9.11 5.66
CA ALA A 317 -2.25 8.39 5.38
C ALA A 317 -2.03 7.25 6.39
N ASN A 318 -2.33 7.51 7.67
CA ASN A 318 -2.10 6.57 8.78
C ASN A 318 -3.27 5.61 9.06
N ASN A 319 -4.50 5.94 8.66
CA ASN A 319 -5.71 5.16 8.96
C ASN A 319 -6.45 4.68 7.71
N GLY A 320 -6.01 5.12 6.52
CA GLY A 320 -6.64 4.74 5.27
C GLY A 320 -6.43 3.28 4.93
N GLY A 321 -7.44 2.67 4.29
CA GLY A 321 -7.49 1.27 3.93
C GLY A 321 -8.82 0.64 4.30
N VAL A 322 -8.92 -0.66 4.09
CA VAL A 322 -10.12 -1.45 4.41
C VAL A 322 -9.80 -2.41 5.56
N ARG A 323 -10.37 -2.14 6.72
CA ARG A 323 -10.21 -2.95 7.93
C ARG A 323 -11.20 -4.11 7.94
N VAL A 324 -10.82 -5.20 8.58
CA VAL A 324 -11.69 -6.37 8.78
C VAL A 324 -12.01 -6.51 10.26
N TYR A 325 -13.28 -6.71 10.55
CA TYR A 325 -13.80 -6.93 11.90
C TYR A 325 -14.50 -8.28 11.97
N ARG A 326 -14.35 -8.98 13.08
CA ARG A 326 -15.02 -10.25 13.37
C ARG A 326 -15.75 -10.13 14.71
N ASP A 327 -17.06 -10.29 14.70
CA ASP A 327 -17.94 -9.98 15.84
C ASP A 327 -17.66 -8.58 16.42
N GLY A 328 -17.40 -7.61 15.55
CA GLY A 328 -17.12 -6.22 15.90
C GLY A 328 -15.71 -5.94 16.42
N ILE A 329 -14.85 -6.95 16.55
CA ILE A 329 -13.45 -6.79 16.98
C ILE A 329 -12.51 -6.93 15.75
N ARG A 330 -11.55 -6.03 15.69
CA ARG A 330 -10.62 -5.94 14.56
C ARG A 330 -9.74 -7.17 14.41
N VAL A 331 -9.64 -7.65 13.19
CA VAL A 331 -8.60 -8.60 12.77
C VAL A 331 -7.40 -7.80 12.27
N TYR A 332 -6.32 -7.88 13.00
CA TYR A 332 -5.07 -7.19 12.64
C TYR A 332 -4.39 -8.02 11.52
N ASN A 333 -3.73 -7.45 10.54
CA ASN A 333 -3.26 -6.08 10.27
C ASN A 333 -4.06 -5.33 9.17
N TYR A 334 -5.19 -5.87 8.75
CA TYR A 334 -5.94 -5.31 7.62
C TYR A 334 -6.21 -3.82 7.76
N GLY A 335 -5.87 -3.05 6.70
CA GLY A 335 -6.02 -1.60 6.64
C GLY A 335 -5.01 -0.84 7.51
N GLU A 336 -3.86 -1.43 7.83
CA GLU A 336 -2.69 -0.71 8.34
C GLU A 336 -1.95 0.01 7.21
N PRO A 337 -1.08 1.00 7.53
CA PRO A 337 -0.34 1.75 6.50
C PRO A 337 0.45 0.90 5.51
N ASP A 338 0.98 -0.22 5.96
CA ASP A 338 1.81 -1.13 5.17
C ASP A 338 1.01 -2.30 4.55
N ASP A 339 -0.32 -2.31 4.73
CA ASP A 339 -1.18 -3.37 4.23
C ASP A 339 -2.11 -2.88 3.12
N ASP A 340 -2.00 -3.48 1.95
CA ASP A 340 -2.91 -3.28 0.80
C ASP A 340 -3.47 -4.62 0.32
N TRP A 341 -4.12 -5.36 1.22
CA TRP A 341 -4.64 -6.70 0.96
C TRP A 341 -5.63 -6.80 -0.20
N LEU A 342 -6.28 -5.69 -0.56
CA LEU A 342 -7.16 -5.58 -1.72
C LEU A 342 -6.42 -5.12 -2.99
N GLY A 343 -5.15 -4.71 -2.91
CA GLY A 343 -4.38 -4.19 -4.02
C GLY A 343 -4.93 -2.86 -4.56
N LEU A 344 -5.46 -2.00 -3.69
CA LEU A 344 -6.08 -0.74 -4.09
C LEU A 344 -5.09 0.24 -4.73
N ASP A 345 -3.90 0.36 -4.14
CA ASP A 345 -2.86 1.24 -4.65
C ASP A 345 -2.34 0.77 -6.01
N LEU A 346 -2.13 -0.54 -6.18
CA LEU A 346 -1.78 -1.14 -7.47
C LEU A 346 -2.89 -0.93 -8.53
N ARG A 347 -4.16 -1.11 -8.14
CA ARG A 347 -5.31 -0.85 -9.03
C ARG A 347 -5.39 0.61 -9.43
N ARG A 348 -5.08 1.53 -8.53
CA ARG A 348 -5.05 2.96 -8.83
C ARG A 348 -3.90 3.33 -9.75
N VAL A 349 -2.71 2.77 -9.55
CA VAL A 349 -1.61 2.93 -10.51
C VAL A 349 -2.08 2.55 -11.91
N ASN A 350 -2.89 1.50 -12.04
CA ASN A 350 -3.49 1.06 -13.30
C ASN A 350 -4.69 1.91 -13.80
N SER A 351 -5.33 2.76 -13.02
CA SER A 351 -6.46 3.64 -13.40
C SER A 351 -6.60 4.84 -12.44
N PRO A 352 -5.68 5.84 -12.50
CA PRO A 352 -5.57 6.90 -11.47
C PRO A 352 -6.81 7.77 -11.37
N THR A 353 -7.55 7.91 -12.46
CA THR A 353 -8.77 8.72 -12.49
C THR A 353 -10.00 7.99 -11.97
N ASP A 354 -10.06 6.67 -12.09
CA ASP A 354 -11.28 5.92 -11.80
C ASP A 354 -11.21 5.11 -10.50
N ARG A 355 -10.01 4.71 -10.08
CA ARG A 355 -9.81 3.82 -8.93
C ARG A 355 -9.36 4.59 -7.69
N LEU A 356 -9.67 4.03 -6.53
CA LEU A 356 -9.27 4.56 -5.24
C LEU A 356 -7.91 4.03 -4.81
N SER A 357 -7.16 4.88 -4.13
CA SER A 357 -5.99 4.51 -3.35
C SER A 357 -6.39 4.21 -1.92
N ARG A 358 -5.59 3.39 -1.23
CA ARG A 358 -5.76 3.07 0.18
C ARG A 358 -5.99 4.33 1.05
N ASN A 359 -5.20 5.37 0.84
CA ASN A 359 -5.27 6.61 1.62
C ASN A 359 -6.45 7.55 1.25
N GLN A 360 -7.39 7.10 0.43
CA GLN A 360 -8.63 7.83 0.11
C GLN A 360 -9.88 7.18 0.71
N ILE A 361 -9.72 6.01 1.35
CA ILE A 361 -10.83 5.22 1.85
C ILE A 361 -10.62 4.86 3.31
N LEU A 362 -11.66 5.05 4.11
CA LEU A 362 -11.82 4.44 5.43
C LEU A 362 -12.88 3.38 5.29
N GLY A 363 -12.43 2.16 5.00
CA GLY A 363 -13.30 1.02 4.75
C GLY A 363 -13.33 0.06 5.93
N ARG A 364 -14.42 -0.68 6.02
CA ARG A 364 -14.58 -1.78 6.98
C ARG A 364 -15.37 -2.91 6.35
N VAL A 365 -15.02 -4.13 6.76
CA VAL A 365 -15.68 -5.38 6.39
C VAL A 365 -16.00 -6.11 7.68
N ASN A 366 -17.25 -6.49 7.88
CA ASN A 366 -17.76 -7.15 9.06
C ASN A 366 -18.07 -8.61 8.75
N LEU A 367 -17.56 -9.50 9.60
CA LEU A 367 -17.73 -10.93 9.57
C LEU A 367 -18.25 -11.41 10.93
N THR A 368 -18.90 -12.57 10.93
CA THR A 368 -19.21 -13.29 12.17
C THR A 368 -18.25 -14.45 12.35
N LEU A 369 -17.88 -14.75 13.58
CA LEU A 369 -16.99 -15.87 13.89
C LEU A 369 -17.62 -17.20 13.51
N ASP A 370 -18.92 -17.37 13.80
CA ASP A 370 -19.69 -18.56 13.45
C ASP A 370 -19.74 -18.80 11.92
N GLY A 371 -19.93 -17.73 11.14
CA GLY A 371 -20.00 -17.84 9.68
C GLY A 371 -18.62 -18.02 9.03
N SER A 372 -17.57 -17.47 9.62
CA SER A 372 -16.25 -17.37 9.00
C SER A 372 -15.23 -18.40 9.52
N GLN A 373 -15.66 -19.62 9.75
CA GLN A 373 -14.83 -20.68 10.37
C GLN A 373 -13.61 -21.09 9.52
N GLN A 374 -13.65 -20.94 8.19
CA GLN A 374 -12.53 -21.24 7.32
C GLN A 374 -11.50 -20.10 7.23
N LEU A 375 -11.85 -18.90 7.68
CA LEU A 375 -10.93 -17.79 7.79
C LEU A 375 -10.11 -17.91 9.10
N ARG A 376 -8.99 -18.61 9.03
CA ARG A 376 -8.12 -18.84 10.20
C ARG A 376 -7.08 -17.73 10.30
N GLU A 377 -6.92 -17.14 11.49
CA GLU A 377 -5.86 -16.15 11.73
C GLU A 377 -4.48 -16.81 11.68
N LYS A 378 -3.50 -16.12 11.05
CA LYS A 378 -2.08 -16.51 11.04
C LYS A 378 -1.53 -16.62 12.46
N THR A 379 -0.46 -17.38 12.66
CA THR A 379 0.11 -17.59 14.01
C THR A 379 0.71 -16.32 14.59
N ASN A 380 1.30 -15.48 13.74
CA ASN A 380 1.84 -14.16 14.10
C ASN A 380 0.76 -13.07 14.30
N ARG A 381 -0.52 -13.42 14.22
CA ARG A 381 -1.67 -12.50 14.36
C ARG A 381 -1.81 -11.43 13.26
N GLU A 382 -1.13 -11.57 12.15
CA GLU A 382 -1.16 -10.65 11.03
C GLU A 382 -2.04 -11.18 9.90
N GLY A 383 -3.34 -11.02 10.06
CA GLY A 383 -4.34 -11.40 9.06
C GLY A 383 -4.70 -12.88 9.03
N PHE A 384 -5.44 -13.26 8.00
CA PHE A 384 -5.88 -14.63 7.75
C PHE A 384 -4.85 -15.41 6.93
N VAL A 385 -4.88 -16.71 7.07
CA VAL A 385 -4.19 -17.62 6.17
C VAL A 385 -4.79 -17.49 4.78
N GLU A 386 -3.94 -17.31 3.79
CA GLU A 386 -4.34 -17.18 2.38
C GLU A 386 -4.78 -18.55 1.83
N ASN A 387 -6.08 -18.80 1.91
CA ASN A 387 -6.74 -19.99 1.43
C ASN A 387 -7.93 -19.63 0.51
N SER A 388 -8.64 -20.60 0.00
CA SER A 388 -9.79 -20.38 -0.89
C SER A 388 -10.91 -19.54 -0.24
N ALA A 389 -11.09 -19.59 1.10
CA ALA A 389 -12.06 -18.77 1.82
C ALA A 389 -11.62 -17.30 1.82
N PHE A 390 -10.33 -17.02 2.02
CA PHE A 390 -9.80 -15.68 1.95
C PHE A 390 -9.94 -15.06 0.55
N GLU A 391 -9.68 -15.84 -0.51
CA GLU A 391 -9.87 -15.36 -1.88
C GLU A 391 -11.35 -15.06 -2.17
N ARG A 392 -12.30 -15.88 -1.66
CA ARG A 392 -13.73 -15.58 -1.78
C ARG A 392 -14.13 -14.29 -1.06
N LEU A 393 -13.63 -14.08 0.17
CA LEU A 393 -13.83 -12.82 0.90
C LEU A 393 -13.33 -11.63 0.07
N LYS A 394 -12.14 -11.74 -0.48
CA LYS A 394 -11.54 -10.71 -1.32
C LYS A 394 -12.39 -10.44 -2.57
N GLU A 395 -12.90 -11.48 -3.22
CA GLU A 395 -13.78 -11.37 -4.38
C GLU A 395 -15.08 -10.61 -4.06
N VAL A 396 -15.72 -10.90 -2.93
CA VAL A 396 -16.94 -10.20 -2.47
C VAL A 396 -16.68 -8.72 -2.24
N VAL A 397 -15.63 -8.39 -1.48
CA VAL A 397 -15.28 -7.00 -1.16
C VAL A 397 -14.89 -6.22 -2.42
N MET A 398 -14.17 -6.87 -3.34
CA MET A 398 -13.78 -6.25 -4.62
C MET A 398 -14.96 -6.05 -5.56
N SER A 399 -15.96 -6.92 -5.52
CA SER A 399 -17.21 -6.72 -6.25
C SER A 399 -17.98 -5.49 -5.73
N ALA A 400 -18.12 -5.38 -4.41
CA ALA A 400 -18.72 -4.19 -3.77
C ALA A 400 -17.97 -2.89 -4.15
N MET A 401 -16.64 -2.93 -4.16
CA MET A 401 -15.80 -1.81 -4.60
C MET A 401 -16.03 -1.45 -6.09
N THR A 402 -16.25 -2.45 -6.93
CA THR A 402 -16.51 -2.24 -8.37
C THR A 402 -17.85 -1.57 -8.60
N ILE A 403 -18.89 -1.96 -7.85
CA ILE A 403 -20.20 -1.29 -7.86
C ILE A 403 -20.05 0.16 -7.42
N PHE A 404 -19.35 0.39 -6.32
CA PHE A 404 -19.10 1.74 -5.79
C PHE A 404 -18.36 2.63 -6.80
N ASP A 405 -17.25 2.17 -7.39
CA ASP A 405 -16.48 2.92 -8.38
C ASP A 405 -17.35 3.36 -9.58
N ARG A 406 -18.27 2.49 -10.03
CA ARG A 406 -19.20 2.80 -11.11
C ARG A 406 -20.19 3.90 -10.70
N LEU A 407 -20.79 3.82 -9.51
CA LEU A 407 -21.74 4.81 -8.98
C LEU A 407 -21.08 6.15 -8.72
N ARG A 408 -19.82 6.16 -8.30
CA ARG A 408 -19.05 7.36 -7.99
C ARG A 408 -18.66 8.16 -9.24
N ARG A 409 -18.40 7.48 -10.37
CA ARG A 409 -17.87 8.10 -11.60
C ARG A 409 -18.65 9.33 -12.08
N PRO A 410 -19.99 9.32 -12.21
CA PRO A 410 -20.76 10.48 -12.66
C PRO A 410 -20.61 11.70 -11.73
N HIS A 411 -20.66 11.50 -10.42
CA HIS A 411 -20.52 12.57 -9.43
C HIS A 411 -19.11 13.19 -9.44
N ARG A 412 -18.09 12.36 -9.60
CA ARG A 412 -16.72 12.81 -9.76
C ARG A 412 -16.52 13.68 -11.01
N GLU A 413 -17.15 13.29 -12.10
CA GLU A 413 -17.13 14.08 -13.32
C GLU A 413 -17.90 15.42 -13.17
N ALA A 414 -19.04 15.39 -12.48
CA ALA A 414 -19.79 16.59 -12.14
C ALA A 414 -18.98 17.56 -11.28
N ILE A 415 -18.31 17.08 -10.23
CA ILE A 415 -17.40 17.89 -9.39
C ILE A 415 -16.30 18.52 -10.24
N ARG A 416 -15.64 17.73 -11.08
CA ARG A 416 -14.56 18.23 -11.93
C ARG A 416 -15.08 19.33 -12.87
N THR A 417 -16.22 19.12 -13.49
CA THR A 417 -16.86 20.12 -14.36
C THR A 417 -17.19 21.38 -13.59
N ALA A 418 -17.75 21.27 -12.37
CA ALA A 418 -18.10 22.41 -11.53
C ALA A 418 -16.88 23.23 -11.08
N LEU A 419 -15.74 22.57 -10.82
CA LEU A 419 -14.52 23.21 -10.30
C LEU A 419 -13.58 23.73 -11.39
N THR A 420 -13.53 23.08 -12.56
CA THR A 420 -12.57 23.40 -13.63
C THR A 420 -13.21 23.98 -14.88
N GLY A 421 -14.53 23.89 -15.03
CA GLY A 421 -15.23 24.28 -16.25
C GLY A 421 -14.98 23.35 -17.45
N VAL A 422 -14.18 22.30 -17.28
CA VAL A 422 -13.76 21.40 -18.36
C VAL A 422 -14.47 20.05 -18.24
N LYS A 423 -15.24 19.69 -19.26
CA LYS A 423 -15.83 18.34 -19.39
C LYS A 423 -14.73 17.30 -19.62
N SER A 424 -14.97 16.07 -19.21
CA SER A 424 -13.99 14.97 -19.27
C SER A 424 -13.38 14.78 -20.67
N PRO A 425 -12.06 14.56 -20.78
CA PRO A 425 -11.41 14.18 -22.04
C PRO A 425 -11.91 12.85 -22.63
N LEU A 426 -12.55 11.99 -21.85
CA LEU A 426 -13.11 10.70 -22.30
C LEU A 426 -14.27 10.83 -23.31
N ALA A 427 -14.83 12.03 -23.47
CA ALA A 427 -15.88 12.31 -24.45
C ALA A 427 -15.36 13.01 -25.72
N ILE A 428 -14.09 13.32 -25.80
CA ILE A 428 -13.50 14.00 -26.98
C ILE A 428 -12.85 12.93 -27.85
N SER A 429 -13.54 12.54 -28.92
CA SER A 429 -12.91 11.82 -30.04
C SER A 429 -11.83 12.73 -30.64
N ILE A 430 -10.62 12.19 -30.83
CA ILE A 430 -9.52 12.91 -31.51
C ILE A 430 -9.85 13.18 -33.00
N ASP A 431 -10.87 12.51 -33.54
CA ASP A 431 -11.37 12.74 -34.89
C ASP A 431 -11.69 14.23 -35.15
N THR A 432 -12.22 14.93 -34.13
CA THR A 432 -12.52 16.36 -34.25
C THR A 432 -11.27 17.26 -34.28
N PRO A 433 -10.24 17.08 -33.40
CA PRO A 433 -8.98 17.81 -33.49
C PRO A 433 -8.19 17.52 -34.79
N VAL A 434 -8.12 16.27 -35.23
CA VAL A 434 -7.45 15.89 -36.48
C VAL A 434 -8.17 16.47 -37.69
N ALA A 435 -9.51 16.42 -37.72
CA ALA A 435 -10.30 17.04 -38.78
C ALA A 435 -10.14 18.59 -38.83
N ARG A 436 -10.09 19.25 -37.67
CA ARG A 436 -9.79 20.68 -37.57
C ARG A 436 -8.39 21.02 -38.05
N LEU A 437 -7.41 20.18 -37.69
CA LEU A 437 -6.03 20.33 -38.14
C LEU A 437 -5.92 20.23 -39.66
N LYS A 438 -6.59 19.25 -40.29
CA LYS A 438 -6.66 19.13 -41.76
C LYS A 438 -7.28 20.35 -42.43
N ALA A 439 -8.40 20.86 -41.90
CA ALA A 439 -9.05 22.06 -42.40
C ALA A 439 -8.12 23.28 -42.31
N GLU A 440 -7.37 23.43 -41.23
CA GLU A 440 -6.46 24.55 -41.03
C GLU A 440 -5.23 24.45 -41.92
N LEU A 441 -4.72 23.24 -42.21
CA LEU A 441 -3.64 23.02 -43.21
C LEU A 441 -4.07 23.50 -44.61
N THR A 442 -5.29 23.13 -45.02
CA THR A 442 -5.85 23.56 -46.31
C THR A 442 -6.01 25.09 -46.36
N ASN A 443 -6.58 25.69 -45.28
CA ASN A 443 -6.77 27.12 -45.18
C ASN A 443 -5.46 27.92 -45.26
N ASN A 444 -4.35 27.37 -44.78
CA ASN A 444 -3.04 28.02 -44.79
C ASN A 444 -2.16 27.58 -45.96
N LYS A 445 -2.67 26.82 -46.93
CA LYS A 445 -1.95 26.30 -48.11
C LYS A 445 -0.73 25.42 -47.71
N LEU A 446 -0.89 24.65 -46.68
CA LEU A 446 0.16 23.72 -46.17
C LEU A 446 -0.18 22.25 -46.48
N ASP A 447 -0.80 22.00 -47.65
CA ASP A 447 -1.30 20.68 -48.08
C ASP A 447 -0.22 19.62 -48.11
N ARG A 448 1.06 20.00 -48.24
CA ARG A 448 2.21 19.11 -48.16
C ARG A 448 2.36 18.37 -46.80
N LEU A 449 1.75 18.91 -45.73
CA LEU A 449 1.76 18.30 -44.42
C LEU A 449 0.56 17.38 -44.18
N GLN A 450 -0.43 17.35 -45.06
CA GLN A 450 -1.61 16.48 -44.96
C GLN A 450 -1.26 14.99 -44.84
N PRO A 451 -0.27 14.44 -45.60
CA PRO A 451 0.10 13.03 -45.45
C PRO A 451 0.57 12.66 -44.04
N LEU A 452 1.31 13.56 -43.37
CA LEU A 452 1.77 13.40 -42.00
C LEU A 452 0.62 13.36 -40.99
N VAL A 453 -0.40 14.23 -41.18
CA VAL A 453 -1.60 14.27 -40.31
C VAL A 453 -2.48 13.05 -40.56
N ASP A 454 -2.52 12.53 -41.80
CA ASP A 454 -3.20 11.29 -42.14
C ASP A 454 -2.54 10.06 -41.49
N GLU A 455 -1.22 10.06 -41.41
CA GLU A 455 -0.42 9.04 -40.77
C GLU A 455 -0.68 9.07 -39.24
N ILE A 456 -0.64 10.25 -38.63
CA ILE A 456 -1.01 10.46 -37.21
C ILE A 456 -2.42 9.93 -36.89
N GLY A 457 -3.40 10.19 -37.78
CA GLY A 457 -4.77 9.68 -37.61
C GLY A 457 -4.84 8.15 -37.69
N ARG A 458 -4.14 7.54 -38.63
CA ARG A 458 -4.10 6.07 -38.80
C ARG A 458 -3.42 5.37 -37.62
N GLU A 459 -2.29 5.89 -37.16
CA GLU A 459 -1.57 5.34 -36.00
C GLU A 459 -2.41 5.44 -34.71
N TYR A 460 -3.14 6.57 -34.56
CA TYR A 460 -4.08 6.72 -33.46
C TYR A 460 -5.21 5.68 -33.50
N ASP A 461 -5.82 5.45 -34.66
CA ASP A 461 -6.88 4.45 -34.82
C ASP A 461 -6.38 3.04 -34.53
N GLN A 462 -5.15 2.69 -34.96
CA GLN A 462 -4.51 1.42 -34.60
C GLN A 462 -4.27 1.28 -33.11
N LEU A 463 -3.78 2.33 -32.45
CA LEU A 463 -3.59 2.37 -31.01
C LEU A 463 -4.92 2.17 -30.28
N ARG A 464 -6.01 2.80 -30.75
CA ARG A 464 -7.35 2.65 -30.22
C ARG A 464 -7.89 1.22 -30.35
N GLU A 465 -7.67 0.55 -31.49
CA GLU A 465 -8.07 -0.85 -31.69
C GLU A 465 -7.29 -1.81 -30.78
N ILE A 466 -5.99 -1.61 -30.64
CA ILE A 466 -5.17 -2.38 -29.68
C ILE A 466 -5.65 -2.18 -28.25
N MET A 467 -6.11 -0.98 -27.89
CA MET A 467 -6.73 -0.68 -26.58
C MET A 467 -8.01 -1.43 -26.32
N LEU A 468 -8.91 -1.40 -27.29
CA LEU A 468 -10.21 -2.04 -27.15
C LEU A 468 -10.09 -3.57 -27.05
N SER A 469 -9.04 -4.14 -27.67
CA SER A 469 -8.73 -5.57 -27.62
C SER A 469 -7.95 -6.01 -26.36
N SER A 470 -7.25 -5.10 -25.70
CA SER A 470 -6.34 -5.37 -24.57
C SER A 470 -6.90 -4.87 -23.25
N GLY A 471 -7.91 -5.48 -22.67
CA GLY A 471 -8.63 -5.05 -21.46
C GLY A 471 -7.81 -4.65 -20.21
N ASN A 472 -6.48 -4.62 -20.26
CA ASN A 472 -5.57 -4.30 -19.14
C ASN A 472 -4.68 -3.05 -19.38
N ALA A 473 -4.75 -2.38 -20.53
CA ALA A 473 -3.82 -1.30 -20.89
C ALA A 473 -4.34 0.13 -20.59
N GLY A 474 -5.46 0.28 -19.89
CA GLY A 474 -6.23 1.54 -19.82
C GLY A 474 -5.52 2.76 -19.25
N LEU A 475 -4.48 2.60 -18.44
CA LEU A 475 -3.78 3.71 -17.76
C LEU A 475 -2.63 4.30 -18.55
N GLN A 476 -1.79 3.41 -19.04
CA GLN A 476 -0.64 3.78 -19.87
C GLN A 476 -1.12 4.59 -21.08
N LEU A 477 -2.31 4.26 -21.53
CA LEU A 477 -2.95 4.82 -22.70
C LEU A 477 -3.66 6.14 -22.44
N SER A 478 -4.22 6.37 -21.24
CA SER A 478 -4.75 7.69 -20.88
C SER A 478 -3.67 8.77 -20.88
N LEU A 479 -2.45 8.42 -20.45
CA LEU A 479 -1.29 9.29 -20.47
C LEU A 479 -0.81 9.59 -21.90
N ILE A 480 -0.74 8.54 -22.73
CA ILE A 480 -0.41 8.64 -24.15
C ILE A 480 -1.40 9.53 -24.86
N PHE A 481 -2.71 9.36 -24.61
CA PHE A 481 -3.75 10.18 -25.22
C PHE A 481 -3.66 11.64 -24.83
N HIS A 482 -3.38 11.92 -23.57
CA HIS A 482 -3.22 13.29 -23.12
C HIS A 482 -2.04 13.99 -23.79
N GLU A 483 -0.93 13.27 -24.02
CA GLU A 483 0.23 13.80 -24.72
C GLU A 483 -0.03 13.93 -26.23
N LEU A 484 -0.72 12.99 -26.84
CA LEU A 484 -1.14 13.09 -28.23
C LEU A 484 -2.07 14.28 -28.44
N GLU A 485 -3.08 14.44 -27.58
CA GLU A 485 -3.98 15.62 -27.61
C GLU A 485 -3.20 16.93 -27.47
N ARG A 486 -2.22 16.96 -26.55
CA ARG A 486 -1.35 18.14 -26.35
C ARG A 486 -0.47 18.41 -27.59
N GLY A 487 0.12 17.36 -28.17
CA GLY A 487 0.93 17.46 -29.39
C GLY A 487 0.11 17.94 -30.59
N VAL A 488 -1.09 17.37 -30.80
CA VAL A 488 -2.00 17.80 -31.87
C VAL A 488 -2.46 19.25 -31.66
N ARG A 489 -2.77 19.64 -30.42
CA ARG A 489 -3.14 21.02 -30.08
C ARG A 489 -1.99 21.99 -30.30
N GLY A 490 -0.77 21.63 -29.87
CA GLY A 490 0.44 22.44 -30.10
C GLY A 490 0.76 22.61 -31.58
N LEU A 491 0.56 21.58 -32.39
CA LEU A 491 0.71 21.64 -33.83
C LEU A 491 -0.35 22.54 -34.48
N TYR A 492 -1.61 22.42 -34.04
CA TYR A 492 -2.71 23.30 -34.49
C TYR A 492 -2.42 24.77 -34.17
N GLU A 493 -1.94 25.09 -32.96
CA GLU A 493 -1.61 26.46 -32.55
C GLU A 493 -0.45 27.01 -33.37
N ALA A 494 0.63 26.23 -33.63
CA ALA A 494 1.76 26.62 -34.44
C ALA A 494 1.36 26.95 -35.89
N ILE A 495 0.48 26.13 -36.48
CA ILE A 495 -0.05 26.40 -37.84
C ILE A 495 -0.94 27.66 -37.86
N ARG A 496 -1.81 27.81 -36.84
CA ARG A 496 -2.69 29.00 -36.72
C ARG A 496 -1.90 30.29 -36.52
N GLN A 497 -0.81 30.24 -35.75
CA GLN A 497 0.07 31.37 -35.48
C GLN A 497 1.08 31.63 -36.62
N ARG A 498 1.05 30.80 -37.68
CA ARG A 498 1.97 30.87 -38.81
C ARG A 498 3.43 30.84 -38.36
N GLU A 499 3.77 29.98 -37.42
CA GLU A 499 5.16 29.72 -37.05
C GLU A 499 5.97 29.25 -38.27
N LYS A 500 7.30 29.26 -38.16
CA LYS A 500 8.15 28.82 -39.26
C LYS A 500 7.85 27.37 -39.62
N ILE A 501 7.96 27.09 -40.92
CA ILE A 501 7.61 25.79 -41.48
C ILE A 501 8.50 24.67 -40.90
N GLU A 502 9.75 25.01 -40.64
CA GLU A 502 10.72 24.08 -40.02
C GLU A 502 10.31 23.67 -38.62
N ASP A 503 9.75 24.61 -37.84
CA ASP A 503 9.26 24.35 -36.48
C ASP A 503 7.98 23.48 -36.50
N ILE A 504 7.11 23.70 -37.49
CA ILE A 504 5.89 22.88 -37.70
C ILE A 504 6.27 21.46 -38.13
N GLU A 505 7.23 21.30 -39.01
CA GLU A 505 7.73 19.99 -39.44
C GLU A 505 8.45 19.26 -38.31
N GLU A 506 9.20 19.93 -37.45
CA GLU A 506 9.85 19.35 -36.28
C GLU A 506 8.80 18.85 -35.29
N ARG A 507 7.75 19.62 -34.99
CA ARG A 507 6.63 19.21 -34.10
C ARG A 507 5.83 18.04 -34.67
N SER A 508 5.61 18.03 -36.00
CA SER A 508 4.90 16.91 -36.65
C SER A 508 5.72 15.63 -36.61
N ARG A 509 7.03 15.74 -36.84
CA ARG A 509 7.97 14.61 -36.75
C ARG A 509 8.05 14.06 -35.31
N TYR A 510 8.12 14.97 -34.32
CA TYR A 510 8.09 14.61 -32.91
C TYR A 510 6.81 13.84 -32.51
N LEU A 511 5.65 14.29 -33.00
CA LEU A 511 4.38 13.62 -32.73
C LEU A 511 4.32 12.22 -33.36
N LYS A 512 4.85 12.07 -34.55
CA LYS A 512 5.02 10.77 -35.23
C LYS A 512 5.94 9.82 -34.43
N ASP A 513 7.13 10.29 -34.06
CA ASP A 513 8.11 9.49 -33.29
C ASP A 513 7.53 9.04 -31.93
N LEU A 514 6.72 9.89 -31.32
CA LEU A 514 6.01 9.62 -30.08
C LEU A 514 4.98 8.50 -30.27
N LEU A 515 4.20 8.53 -31.36
CA LEU A 515 3.23 7.51 -31.74
C LEU A 515 3.91 6.16 -32.03
N GLU A 516 4.97 6.15 -32.83
CA GLU A 516 5.73 4.94 -33.15
C GLU A 516 6.39 4.33 -31.89
N GLY A 517 6.92 5.16 -31.00
CA GLY A 517 7.49 4.72 -29.73
C GLY A 517 6.44 4.03 -28.85
N PHE A 518 5.25 4.59 -28.78
CA PHE A 518 4.16 3.99 -28.01
C PHE A 518 3.57 2.74 -28.67
N ALA A 519 3.48 2.71 -30.01
CA ALA A 519 3.05 1.50 -30.74
C ALA A 519 3.97 0.32 -30.47
N THR A 520 5.28 0.56 -30.31
CA THR A 520 6.27 -0.46 -29.97
C THR A 520 6.08 -0.98 -28.53
N VAL A 521 5.73 -0.11 -27.58
CA VAL A 521 5.44 -0.47 -26.18
C VAL A 521 4.18 -1.33 -26.07
N LEU A 522 3.19 -1.08 -26.89
CA LEU A 522 1.89 -1.78 -26.87
C LEU A 522 1.91 -3.13 -27.59
N LYS A 523 2.86 -3.34 -28.50
CA LYS A 523 3.11 -4.68 -29.07
C LYS A 523 3.72 -5.55 -27.96
N LYS A 524 2.90 -6.44 -27.37
CA LYS A 524 3.34 -7.46 -26.40
C LYS A 524 4.36 -8.39 -27.03
N GLU A 525 5.64 -8.00 -27.05
CA GLU A 525 6.71 -8.95 -27.26
C GLU A 525 7.02 -9.65 -25.94
N PRO A 526 6.92 -10.99 -25.89
CA PRO A 526 7.29 -11.72 -24.67
C PRO A 526 8.77 -11.51 -24.34
N ALA A 527 9.08 -11.40 -23.06
CA ALA A 527 10.46 -11.32 -22.60
C ALA A 527 11.24 -12.57 -23.09
N ARG A 528 12.31 -12.34 -23.85
CA ARG A 528 13.19 -13.36 -24.43
C ARG A 528 14.62 -13.17 -23.93
N LYS A 529 15.46 -14.15 -24.17
CA LYS A 529 16.92 -14.04 -23.92
C LYS A 529 17.52 -12.94 -24.79
N GLN A 530 18.11 -11.93 -24.20
CA GLN A 530 18.73 -10.77 -24.85
C GLN A 530 20.13 -10.53 -24.28
N SER A 531 21.00 -9.93 -25.09
CA SER A 531 22.32 -9.49 -24.67
C SER A 531 22.25 -8.07 -24.09
N LEU A 532 22.86 -7.81 -22.93
CA LEU A 532 22.97 -6.46 -22.36
C LEU A 532 23.76 -5.52 -23.29
N ALA A 533 24.82 -6.01 -23.93
CA ALA A 533 25.56 -5.24 -24.89
C ALA A 533 24.73 -4.83 -26.11
N LYS A 534 23.80 -5.67 -26.55
CA LYS A 534 22.86 -5.33 -27.63
C LYS A 534 21.90 -4.23 -27.19
N ILE A 535 21.27 -4.37 -26.03
CA ILE A 535 20.34 -3.36 -25.47
C ILE A 535 21.03 -2.00 -25.36
N ALA A 536 22.25 -1.96 -24.81
CA ALA A 536 23.02 -0.74 -24.63
C ALA A 536 23.42 -0.09 -25.97
N ARG A 537 23.90 -0.89 -26.92
CA ARG A 537 24.29 -0.39 -28.25
C ARG A 537 23.13 0.24 -29.00
N GLU A 538 21.99 -0.39 -29.02
CA GLU A 538 20.77 0.13 -29.67
C GLU A 538 20.28 1.42 -28.99
N ALA A 539 20.26 1.48 -27.68
CA ALA A 539 19.87 2.69 -26.94
C ALA A 539 20.84 3.86 -27.19
N MET A 540 22.13 3.59 -27.26
CA MET A 540 23.13 4.62 -27.60
C MET A 540 23.05 5.05 -29.05
N PHE A 541 22.77 4.14 -29.98
CA PHE A 541 22.58 4.46 -31.39
C PHE A 541 21.44 5.47 -31.59
N LEU A 542 20.31 5.28 -30.88
CA LEU A 542 19.17 6.22 -30.89
C LEU A 542 19.55 7.63 -30.42
N ASN A 543 20.56 7.77 -29.58
CA ASN A 543 21.03 9.05 -29.03
C ASN A 543 22.28 9.60 -29.70
N GLN A 544 22.81 8.95 -30.75
CA GLN A 544 24.11 9.25 -31.34
C GLN A 544 24.25 10.70 -31.86
N LEU A 545 23.21 11.22 -32.50
CA LEU A 545 23.22 12.61 -33.01
C LEU A 545 23.22 13.60 -31.83
N ARG A 546 22.59 13.28 -30.72
CA ARG A 546 22.50 14.12 -29.53
C ARG A 546 23.84 14.18 -28.80
N PHE A 547 24.60 13.09 -28.72
CA PHE A 547 25.96 13.10 -28.18
C PHE A 547 26.85 14.07 -28.93
N LYS A 548 26.83 14.04 -30.26
CA LYS A 548 27.59 14.98 -31.10
C LYS A 548 27.11 16.42 -30.89
N LYS A 549 25.79 16.67 -31.00
CA LYS A 549 25.20 18.01 -30.87
C LYS A 549 25.52 18.66 -29.52
N HIS A 550 25.51 17.89 -28.44
CA HIS A 550 25.68 18.38 -27.07
C HIS A 550 27.07 18.14 -26.49
N ARG A 551 28.03 17.71 -27.32
CA ARG A 551 29.43 17.47 -26.94
C ARG A 551 29.55 16.59 -25.67
N VAL A 552 28.95 15.41 -25.71
CA VAL A 552 28.96 14.44 -24.60
C VAL A 552 29.94 13.32 -24.95
N ALA A 553 30.91 13.08 -24.09
CA ALA A 553 31.80 11.92 -24.19
C ALA A 553 31.11 10.69 -23.60
N ILE A 554 31.17 9.57 -24.31
CA ILE A 554 30.61 8.30 -23.86
C ILE A 554 31.74 7.34 -23.50
N ASP A 555 31.70 6.84 -22.28
CA ASP A 555 32.54 5.73 -21.86
C ASP A 555 31.70 4.45 -21.81
N PHE A 556 32.05 3.49 -22.66
CA PHE A 556 31.27 2.27 -22.88
C PHE A 556 32.17 1.02 -22.81
N PRO A 557 32.63 0.61 -21.62
CA PRO A 557 33.48 -0.56 -21.43
C PRO A 557 32.86 -1.86 -21.96
N LEU A 558 31.58 -2.06 -21.82
CA LEU A 558 30.87 -3.23 -22.36
C LEU A 558 30.96 -3.30 -23.91
N GLY A 559 30.95 -2.16 -24.57
CA GLY A 559 31.08 -2.08 -26.05
C GLY A 559 32.50 -2.30 -26.56
N ARG A 560 33.52 -1.98 -25.76
CA ARG A 560 34.93 -2.22 -26.04
C ARG A 560 35.39 -3.64 -25.70
N GLY A 561 34.58 -4.43 -24.96
CA GLY A 561 34.94 -5.76 -24.51
C GLY A 561 35.71 -5.77 -23.18
N ASP A 562 35.78 -4.63 -22.48
CA ASP A 562 36.43 -4.51 -21.17
C ASP A 562 35.56 -5.14 -20.07
N GLN A 563 34.26 -5.34 -20.34
CA GLN A 563 33.30 -6.02 -19.48
C GLN A 563 32.61 -7.20 -20.20
N PRO A 564 32.26 -8.29 -19.51
CA PRO A 564 31.58 -9.43 -20.12
C PRO A 564 30.15 -9.07 -20.53
N ASP A 565 29.76 -9.53 -21.74
CA ASP A 565 28.36 -9.42 -22.17
C ASP A 565 27.51 -10.51 -21.46
N VAL A 566 26.47 -10.11 -20.78
CA VAL A 566 25.59 -10.99 -20.01
C VAL A 566 24.24 -11.13 -20.69
N ALA A 567 23.73 -12.34 -20.75
CA ALA A 567 22.41 -12.63 -21.27
C ALA A 567 21.33 -12.49 -20.18
N VAL A 568 20.26 -11.76 -20.50
CA VAL A 568 19.15 -11.46 -19.60
C VAL A 568 17.80 -11.75 -20.25
N ARG A 569 16.75 -11.90 -19.44
CA ARG A 569 15.37 -11.97 -19.96
C ARG A 569 14.76 -10.57 -20.02
N ALA A 570 14.48 -10.09 -21.22
CA ALA A 570 13.87 -8.79 -21.42
C ALA A 570 12.99 -8.75 -22.68
N SER A 571 12.01 -7.85 -22.72
CA SER A 571 11.41 -7.36 -23.96
C SER A 571 12.39 -6.35 -24.56
N LEU A 572 12.94 -6.65 -25.74
CA LEU A 572 14.02 -5.87 -26.36
C LEU A 572 13.63 -4.40 -26.54
N GLY A 573 12.45 -4.16 -27.13
CA GLY A 573 11.97 -2.79 -27.39
C GLY A 573 11.76 -1.98 -26.10
N LEU A 574 11.18 -2.59 -25.07
CA LEU A 574 10.96 -1.93 -23.76
C LEU A 574 12.28 -1.58 -23.07
N ALA A 575 13.22 -2.53 -23.07
CA ALA A 575 14.53 -2.32 -22.44
C ALA A 575 15.34 -1.22 -23.17
N ILE A 576 15.37 -1.22 -24.49
CA ILE A 576 16.02 -0.17 -25.29
C ILE A 576 15.40 1.19 -25.01
N GLY A 577 14.06 1.29 -25.00
CA GLY A 577 13.35 2.53 -24.72
C GLY A 577 13.63 3.07 -23.32
N GLY A 578 13.63 2.20 -22.29
CA GLY A 578 13.96 2.57 -20.91
C GLY A 578 15.38 3.12 -20.77
N VAL A 579 16.36 2.42 -21.33
CA VAL A 579 17.77 2.84 -21.31
C VAL A 579 17.99 4.12 -22.13
N SER A 580 17.33 4.26 -23.28
CA SER A 580 17.40 5.49 -24.09
C SER A 580 16.86 6.71 -23.33
N ASN A 581 15.78 6.58 -22.57
CA ASN A 581 15.27 7.65 -21.70
C ASN A 581 16.25 8.05 -20.58
N ALA A 582 16.94 7.07 -19.99
CA ALA A 582 17.99 7.35 -19.00
C ALA A 582 19.15 8.14 -19.63
N ILE A 583 19.59 7.74 -20.82
CA ILE A 583 20.64 8.43 -21.58
C ILE A 583 20.21 9.86 -21.94
N ASP A 584 18.95 10.08 -22.37
CA ASP A 584 18.44 11.42 -22.65
C ASP A 584 18.46 12.34 -21.43
N ASN A 585 18.07 11.80 -20.27
CA ASN A 585 18.16 12.52 -19.00
C ASN A 585 19.63 12.86 -18.66
N ALA A 586 20.53 11.93 -18.79
CA ALA A 586 21.96 12.14 -18.55
C ALA A 586 22.53 13.24 -19.48
N ILE A 587 22.18 13.24 -20.77
CA ILE A 587 22.56 14.32 -21.72
C ILE A 587 22.04 15.68 -21.24
N PHE A 588 20.80 15.76 -20.80
CA PHE A 588 20.21 17.00 -20.32
C PHE A 588 20.90 17.51 -19.04
N TRP A 589 21.04 16.65 -18.02
CA TRP A 589 21.56 17.08 -16.72
C TRP A 589 23.08 17.36 -16.74
N THR A 590 23.85 16.68 -17.57
CA THR A 590 25.25 17.04 -17.79
C THR A 590 25.39 18.42 -18.40
N ARG A 591 24.47 18.84 -19.30
CA ARG A 591 24.43 20.22 -19.82
C ARG A 591 24.09 21.25 -18.77
N VAL A 592 23.23 20.91 -17.79
CA VAL A 592 22.89 21.82 -16.70
C VAL A 592 24.10 22.07 -15.80
N ARG A 593 24.91 21.06 -15.52
CA ARG A 593 26.13 21.20 -14.72
C ARG A 593 27.28 21.86 -15.51
N TRP A 594 27.38 21.57 -16.79
CA TRP A 594 28.43 22.03 -17.68
C TRP A 594 27.84 22.82 -18.87
N PRO A 595 27.50 24.13 -18.72
CA PRO A 595 26.95 24.94 -19.78
C PRO A 595 27.97 25.11 -20.94
N ASP A 596 27.46 25.44 -22.15
CA ASP A 596 28.31 25.54 -23.35
C ASP A 596 29.39 26.65 -23.26
N GLU A 597 29.13 27.72 -22.50
CA GLU A 597 30.04 28.83 -22.26
C GLU A 597 31.28 28.43 -21.44
N GLN A 598 31.21 27.34 -20.65
CA GLN A 598 32.31 26.83 -19.85
C GLN A 598 33.05 25.64 -20.52
N ALA A 599 32.61 25.21 -21.67
CA ALA A 599 33.15 24.04 -22.39
C ALA A 599 34.32 24.41 -23.30
N THR A 600 35.39 25.01 -22.76
CA THR A 600 36.64 25.27 -23.47
C THR A 600 37.64 24.15 -23.17
N GLY A 601 37.89 23.25 -24.11
CA GLY A 601 38.89 22.18 -23.97
C GLY A 601 38.30 20.77 -24.09
N GLU A 602 38.79 19.82 -23.29
CA GLU A 602 38.30 18.44 -23.26
C GLU A 602 36.80 18.35 -23.00
N LEU A 603 36.14 17.32 -23.56
CA LEU A 603 34.70 17.06 -23.35
C LEU A 603 34.39 16.86 -21.88
N GLN A 604 33.86 17.90 -21.22
CA GLN A 604 33.56 17.88 -19.77
C GLN A 604 32.32 17.06 -19.44
N ARG A 605 31.35 16.98 -20.38
CA ARG A 605 30.12 16.19 -20.22
C ARG A 605 30.41 14.73 -20.50
N LYS A 606 30.20 13.87 -19.52
CA LYS A 606 30.55 12.45 -19.62
C LYS A 606 29.38 11.58 -19.17
N ILE A 607 29.17 10.49 -19.92
CA ILE A 607 28.20 9.45 -19.56
C ILE A 607 28.91 8.10 -19.65
N TRP A 608 28.73 7.27 -18.61
CA TRP A 608 29.24 5.92 -18.54
C TRP A 608 28.11 4.93 -18.75
N VAL A 609 28.32 3.88 -19.54
CA VAL A 609 27.36 2.81 -19.78
C VAL A 609 28.07 1.46 -19.67
N GLY A 610 27.78 0.69 -18.67
CA GLY A 610 28.43 -0.61 -18.42
C GLY A 610 27.54 -1.55 -17.63
N THR A 611 28.11 -2.65 -17.15
CA THR A 611 27.41 -3.68 -16.38
C THR A 611 27.89 -3.75 -14.95
N SER A 612 27.03 -4.24 -14.05
CA SER A 612 27.34 -4.58 -12.67
C SER A 612 26.58 -5.84 -12.26
N ASP A 613 27.16 -6.64 -11.36
CA ASP A 613 26.56 -7.83 -10.73
C ASP A 613 26.31 -7.65 -9.23
N GLU A 614 26.55 -6.47 -8.69
CA GLU A 614 26.43 -6.17 -7.25
C GLU A 614 24.98 -6.26 -6.72
N PHE A 615 23.98 -6.32 -7.60
CA PHE A 615 22.56 -6.41 -7.23
C PHE A 615 22.04 -7.85 -7.11
N GLY A 616 22.92 -8.86 -7.20
CA GLY A 616 22.56 -10.28 -7.20
C GLY A 616 21.99 -10.79 -8.53
N ASP A 617 21.51 -9.89 -9.40
CA ASP A 617 21.06 -10.12 -10.77
C ASP A 617 21.84 -9.18 -11.72
N PRO A 618 22.03 -9.54 -13.00
CA PRO A 618 22.75 -8.71 -13.96
C PRO A 618 22.11 -7.33 -14.16
N ALA A 619 22.89 -6.27 -14.05
CA ALA A 619 22.42 -4.91 -14.23
C ALA A 619 23.17 -4.19 -15.36
N LEU A 620 22.41 -3.39 -16.14
CA LEU A 620 22.97 -2.37 -17.03
C LEU A 620 22.91 -1.02 -16.31
N ILE A 621 24.06 -0.37 -16.20
CA ILE A 621 24.22 0.90 -15.48
C ILE A 621 24.37 2.04 -16.48
N VAL A 622 23.66 3.14 -16.23
CA VAL A 622 23.84 4.43 -16.87
C VAL A 622 24.22 5.43 -15.80
N ALA A 623 25.44 5.95 -15.85
CA ALA A 623 25.92 6.94 -14.89
C ALA A 623 26.41 8.20 -15.62
N ASP A 624 26.27 9.35 -14.97
CA ASP A 624 26.67 10.64 -15.54
C ASP A 624 27.52 11.48 -14.58
N ASN A 625 28.05 12.58 -15.05
CA ASN A 625 28.71 13.58 -14.25
C ASN A 625 27.87 14.87 -14.12
N GLY A 626 26.55 14.76 -14.12
CA GLY A 626 25.61 15.85 -13.86
C GLY A 626 25.49 16.20 -12.37
N PRO A 627 24.45 16.95 -11.98
CA PRO A 627 24.26 17.38 -10.58
C PRO A 627 23.74 16.29 -9.63
N GLY A 628 23.48 15.07 -10.13
CA GLY A 628 22.89 13.98 -9.37
C GLY A 628 21.39 14.14 -9.11
N PHE A 629 20.78 13.14 -8.44
CA PHE A 629 19.39 13.19 -8.02
C PHE A 629 19.24 14.01 -6.73
N ARG A 630 18.13 14.75 -6.64
CA ARG A 630 17.76 15.56 -5.47
C ARG A 630 16.44 15.10 -4.84
N ASP A 631 15.75 14.20 -5.51
CA ASP A 631 14.45 13.67 -5.12
C ASP A 631 14.61 12.21 -4.66
N SER A 632 13.64 11.71 -3.89
CA SER A 632 13.62 10.31 -3.49
C SER A 632 13.41 9.40 -4.71
N SER A 633 13.85 8.14 -4.62
CA SER A 633 13.61 7.12 -5.65
C SER A 633 12.14 7.03 -6.06
N ASP A 634 11.24 7.09 -5.09
CA ASP A 634 9.80 7.02 -5.31
C ASP A 634 9.24 8.22 -6.07
N ASP A 635 9.81 9.42 -5.85
CA ASP A 635 9.42 10.61 -6.59
C ASP A 635 9.97 10.59 -8.02
N LEU A 636 11.20 10.07 -8.23
CA LEU A 636 11.83 9.97 -9.54
C LEU A 636 11.06 9.09 -10.53
N ILE A 637 10.40 8.04 -10.04
CA ILE A 637 9.55 7.15 -10.85
C ILE A 637 8.08 7.56 -10.90
N ARG A 638 7.69 8.69 -10.25
CA ARG A 638 6.31 9.19 -10.32
C ARG A 638 6.05 9.79 -11.69
N PRO A 639 4.91 9.47 -12.32
CA PRO A 639 4.52 10.08 -13.57
C PRO A 639 4.31 11.60 -13.39
N PHE A 640 4.76 12.39 -14.36
CA PHE A 640 4.71 13.86 -14.37
C PHE A 640 5.56 14.57 -13.33
N TRP A 641 6.40 13.86 -12.61
CA TRP A 641 7.38 14.46 -11.72
C TRP A 641 8.64 14.81 -12.49
N THR A 642 8.98 16.09 -12.58
CA THR A 642 10.18 16.55 -13.28
C THR A 642 10.67 17.88 -12.74
N ARG A 643 11.99 18.01 -12.65
CA ARG A 643 12.69 19.28 -12.43
C ARG A 643 13.25 19.86 -13.74
N ARG A 644 13.11 19.14 -14.84
CA ARG A 644 13.55 19.60 -16.17
C ARG A 644 12.54 20.61 -16.70
N PRO A 645 12.95 21.89 -16.96
CA PRO A 645 12.08 22.87 -17.60
C PRO A 645 11.58 22.36 -18.95
N GLY A 646 10.27 22.37 -19.14
CA GLY A 646 9.64 21.83 -20.36
C GLY A 646 9.62 20.31 -20.47
N GLY A 647 10.15 19.58 -19.48
CA GLY A 647 10.09 18.13 -19.42
C GLY A 647 8.72 17.63 -18.96
N MET A 648 8.28 16.50 -19.48
CA MET A 648 6.98 15.88 -19.16
C MET A 648 6.97 15.07 -17.85
N GLY A 649 8.15 14.71 -17.32
CA GLY A 649 8.25 13.85 -16.14
C GLY A 649 7.82 12.39 -16.38
N LEU A 650 7.91 11.91 -17.60
CA LEU A 650 7.52 10.55 -17.99
C LEU A 650 8.71 9.62 -18.27
N GLY A 651 9.93 10.15 -18.48
CA GLY A 651 11.08 9.36 -18.94
C GLY A 651 11.50 8.28 -17.93
N LEU A 652 11.68 8.62 -16.65
CA LEU A 652 12.06 7.66 -15.59
C LEU A 652 10.89 6.77 -15.18
N TYR A 653 9.67 7.29 -15.18
CA TYR A 653 8.47 6.48 -15.00
C TYR A 653 8.38 5.38 -16.08
N TYR A 654 8.59 5.75 -17.36
CA TYR A 654 8.63 4.79 -18.46
C TYR A 654 9.75 3.75 -18.28
N ALA A 655 10.94 4.21 -17.89
CA ALA A 655 12.08 3.32 -17.64
C ALA A 655 11.76 2.29 -16.53
N ASN A 656 11.15 2.73 -15.42
CA ASN A 656 10.71 1.83 -14.35
C ASN A 656 9.67 0.82 -14.84
N LEU A 657 8.66 1.29 -15.55
CA LEU A 657 7.62 0.45 -16.12
C LEU A 657 8.16 -0.59 -17.10
N ALA A 658 9.09 -0.20 -17.98
CA ALA A 658 9.73 -1.12 -18.92
C ALA A 658 10.49 -2.24 -18.19
N MET A 659 11.10 -1.92 -17.05
CA MET A 659 11.78 -2.90 -16.22
C MET A 659 10.78 -3.82 -15.52
N GLU A 660 9.72 -3.32 -14.92
CA GLU A 660 8.66 -4.12 -14.28
C GLU A 660 8.01 -5.10 -15.27
N LEU A 661 7.67 -4.63 -16.49
CA LEU A 661 7.11 -5.48 -17.55
C LEU A 661 8.10 -6.53 -18.07
N SER A 662 9.39 -6.28 -17.95
CA SER A 662 10.45 -7.24 -18.26
C SER A 662 10.75 -8.19 -17.09
N GLY A 663 10.08 -8.01 -15.95
CA GLY A 663 10.30 -8.78 -14.71
C GLY A 663 11.58 -8.40 -13.95
N GLY A 664 12.16 -7.23 -14.26
CA GLY A 664 13.33 -6.63 -13.61
C GLY A 664 12.94 -5.47 -12.68
N LYS A 665 13.95 -4.64 -12.31
CA LYS A 665 13.79 -3.48 -11.42
C LYS A 665 14.65 -2.32 -11.93
N LEU A 666 14.18 -1.08 -11.72
CA LEU A 666 14.99 0.14 -11.86
C LEU A 666 15.39 0.62 -10.48
N LEU A 667 16.70 0.81 -10.27
CA LEU A 667 17.26 1.28 -9.00
C LEU A 667 18.07 2.56 -9.21
N PHE A 668 18.27 3.34 -8.14
CA PHE A 668 18.98 4.62 -8.14
C PHE A 668 20.09 4.60 -7.07
N PRO A 669 21.17 3.81 -7.30
CA PRO A 669 22.28 3.74 -6.36
C PRO A 669 23.04 5.07 -6.28
N GLN A 670 23.76 5.29 -5.18
CA GLN A 670 24.68 6.42 -5.09
C GLN A 670 25.95 6.09 -5.88
N PRO A 671 26.65 7.10 -6.44
CA PRO A 671 27.87 6.85 -7.20
C PRO A 671 28.95 6.05 -6.46
N GLY A 672 29.02 6.16 -5.13
CA GLY A 672 29.98 5.43 -4.28
C GLY A 672 29.56 4.00 -3.95
N ASP A 673 28.36 3.57 -4.33
CA ASP A 673 27.87 2.21 -4.07
C ASP A 673 28.35 1.19 -5.14
N LEU A 674 28.91 1.68 -6.26
CA LEU A 674 29.33 0.88 -7.40
C LEU A 674 30.77 1.20 -7.79
N ASP A 675 31.44 0.22 -8.39
CA ASP A 675 32.78 0.43 -9.00
C ASP A 675 32.65 1.23 -10.33
N LEU A 676 32.56 2.55 -10.20
CA LEU A 676 32.42 3.50 -11.28
C LEU A 676 33.68 4.39 -11.39
N PRO A 677 34.00 4.95 -12.59
CA PRO A 677 35.04 5.95 -12.69
C PRO A 677 34.77 7.15 -11.77
N GLU A 678 35.80 7.71 -11.11
CA GLU A 678 35.68 8.83 -10.16
C GLU A 678 34.90 10.05 -10.71
N TRP A 679 34.97 10.26 -12.03
CA TRP A 679 34.22 11.34 -12.67
C TRP A 679 32.72 11.08 -12.79
N ALA A 680 32.25 9.83 -12.70
CA ALA A 680 30.84 9.44 -12.77
C ALA A 680 30.13 9.67 -11.41
N ASN A 681 30.14 10.91 -10.95
CA ASN A 681 29.69 11.35 -9.63
C ASN A 681 28.34 12.08 -9.63
N GLY A 682 27.59 11.99 -10.73
CA GLY A 682 26.26 12.57 -10.87
C GLY A 682 25.15 11.56 -10.59
N ALA A 683 24.20 11.43 -11.51
CA ALA A 683 23.10 10.46 -11.38
C ALA A 683 23.55 9.07 -11.84
N VAL A 684 23.10 8.04 -11.11
CA VAL A 684 23.31 6.62 -11.46
C VAL A 684 21.96 5.92 -11.52
N LEU A 685 21.72 5.21 -12.62
CA LEU A 685 20.55 4.35 -12.84
C LEU A 685 21.02 2.92 -13.09
N ALA A 686 20.45 1.97 -12.38
CA ALA A 686 20.70 0.55 -12.55
C ALA A 686 19.44 -0.16 -13.05
N PHE A 687 19.52 -0.70 -14.25
CA PHE A 687 18.49 -1.55 -14.86
C PHE A 687 18.82 -3.00 -14.52
N VAL A 688 18.23 -3.52 -13.46
CA VAL A 688 18.47 -4.87 -12.93
C VAL A 688 17.53 -5.84 -13.63
N PHE A 689 18.06 -6.76 -14.42
CA PHE A 689 17.29 -7.75 -15.17
C PHE A 689 17.38 -9.12 -14.50
N LYS A 690 16.38 -9.97 -14.72
CA LYS A 690 16.53 -11.39 -14.35
C LYS A 690 17.54 -12.06 -15.26
N GLY A 691 18.44 -12.83 -14.69
CA GLY A 691 19.35 -13.69 -15.40
C GLY A 691 18.59 -14.65 -16.37
N ALA A 692 19.18 -14.95 -17.55
CA ALA A 692 18.56 -15.77 -18.61
C ALA A 692 18.88 -17.25 -18.47
#